data_8654519b78a51a8ee7efdbcb77d6f3f7
#
_entry.id   8654519b78a51a8ee7efdbcb77d6f3f7
#
_cell.length_a   1.000
_cell.length_b   1.000
_cell.length_c   1.000
_cell.angle_alpha   90.00
_cell.angle_beta   90.00
_cell.angle_gamma   90.00
#
_symmetry.space_group_name_H-M   'P 1'
#
loop_
_entity.id
_entity.type
_entity.pdbx_description
1 polymer ?
#
loop_
_entity_poly.entity_id
_entity_poly.type
_entity_poly.pdbx_seq_one_letter_code
_entity_poly.pdbx_strand_id
1 'polypeptide(L)'
;MRSRGHDSGLLVALLMAAALHGQNRGQADVAMQGYYMGASSQSLNSTTGSAVRFQNFIPNFGILSGSFEGYAAQNHLQTGENFLQLRGAPWMGYRWTITGGDFRAPGLVVESPFTNIFTPEIAARGLRIQARQGDTEYTLFGGEETLSAGPRVPYRILAPQRVIGASAVRRIGKYFRIGGRFMELSSSRQDMANNLNLFPAGRNLGRVSTASVQALYTPFKRLKLYGEVSRAVESKVVSSVAGATWEAKDLTVRVNYVVQGTLYFPLIGYYTGDRRGPFGEVRLRPWKGLELYGSASRYRNNLENDATVTALRSSSVSVGVTAVLPWKLSANWQIAFIGFSSTAPGSPATVSDNRELSASLSRSVGHHSLQVNWRDITMVMPPAPQRQRSTEIQDTYQIGRFFLGAAARFQQATGSERRNSVYLRGSLQGNAGRFSAFANFDYGNDLVNRTVFATNTYSTTVFGLGMKVSRNWSLRTEAFRNRLVMELNPESIFVLGGAGAGVSQNLAALNQWSLYFSLTKQLRWGGGLPAEGLDQFAADAVPLVGSVEGVVRTRTLAGTAMAAGIPIALDGGRTVTTGFDGRYLFSEVPEGPHEVSLSATQLPADLDPGEPAKASLVIQPRRVAHADFEVLPLSIVEGTATGPEGMALDGLLIRLLPGARYTLTTSEGRFAFYNVREGDYKLAIDTDTLPPNAKLLSEPSVPVAVRAGVSVPSAMFSIGIVSKEKAIRRVLDKR
;
A
#
# COMPACT_ATOMS: atom_id res chain seq x y z
N MET A 1 41.78 4.61 -19.28
CA MET A 1 40.49 4.21 -18.73
C MET A 1 39.69 3.43 -19.78
N ARG A 2 40.11 2.24 -20.08
CA ARG A 2 39.43 1.26 -20.96
C ARG A 2 39.22 -0.01 -20.14
N SER A 3 38.04 -0.58 -20.16
CA SER A 3 37.61 -1.87 -19.62
C SER A 3 36.61 -1.79 -18.45
N ARG A 4 35.38 -1.50 -18.74
CA ARG A 4 34.21 -1.92 -17.89
C ARG A 4 32.98 -2.30 -18.71
N GLY A 5 33.12 -2.41 -20.03
CA GLY A 5 32.05 -2.87 -20.91
C GLY A 5 31.97 -4.40 -21.10
N HIS A 6 32.95 -5.13 -20.56
CA HIS A 6 33.02 -6.58 -20.78
C HIS A 6 32.28 -7.43 -19.76
N ASP A 7 31.93 -6.87 -18.59
CA ASP A 7 31.37 -7.66 -17.49
C ASP A 7 29.91 -8.10 -17.73
N SER A 8 29.14 -7.27 -18.43
CA SER A 8 27.76 -7.64 -18.79
C SER A 8 27.67 -8.72 -19.88
N GLY A 9 28.61 -8.71 -20.81
CA GLY A 9 28.72 -9.74 -21.85
C GLY A 9 29.13 -11.10 -21.28
N LEU A 10 30.07 -11.10 -20.32
CA LEU A 10 30.51 -12.31 -19.65
C LEU A 10 29.41 -12.94 -18.79
N LEU A 11 28.60 -12.12 -18.15
CA LEU A 11 27.47 -12.58 -17.35
C LEU A 11 26.36 -13.20 -18.20
N VAL A 12 26.04 -12.59 -19.34
CA VAL A 12 25.08 -13.15 -20.30
C VAL A 12 25.63 -14.47 -20.88
N ALA A 13 26.93 -14.54 -21.16
CA ALA A 13 27.57 -15.76 -21.61
C ALA A 13 27.59 -16.87 -20.53
N LEU A 14 27.81 -16.53 -19.28
CA LEU A 14 27.72 -17.46 -18.14
C LEU A 14 26.29 -17.95 -17.91
N LEU A 15 25.29 -17.08 -18.05
CA LEU A 15 23.86 -17.45 -17.95
C LEU A 15 23.46 -18.36 -19.14
N MET A 16 23.97 -18.09 -20.34
CA MET A 16 23.76 -18.93 -21.51
C MET A 16 24.47 -20.27 -21.33
N ALA A 17 25.68 -20.30 -20.82
CA ALA A 17 26.42 -21.54 -20.53
C ALA A 17 25.75 -22.38 -19.44
N ALA A 18 25.22 -21.75 -18.40
CA ALA A 18 24.43 -22.44 -17.36
C ALA A 18 23.09 -22.99 -17.90
N ALA A 19 22.50 -22.35 -18.90
CA ALA A 19 21.27 -22.80 -19.55
C ALA A 19 21.48 -24.06 -20.43
N LEU A 20 22.71 -24.32 -20.86
CA LEU A 20 23.03 -25.44 -21.76
C LEU A 20 23.13 -26.81 -21.04
N HIS A 21 23.15 -26.83 -19.71
CA HIS A 21 23.10 -28.09 -18.96
C HIS A 21 21.67 -28.55 -18.79
N GLY A 22 21.28 -29.62 -19.44
CA GLY A 22 19.91 -30.11 -19.63
C GLY A 22 19.02 -30.36 -18.41
N GLN A 23 19.51 -30.08 -17.19
CA GLN A 23 18.76 -30.20 -15.94
C GLN A 23 18.43 -28.85 -15.28
N ASN A 24 19.02 -27.75 -15.77
CA ASN A 24 18.75 -26.42 -15.23
C ASN A 24 17.43 -25.87 -15.79
N ARG A 25 16.62 -25.32 -14.89
CA ARG A 25 15.35 -24.70 -15.25
C ARG A 25 15.35 -23.24 -14.79
N GLY A 26 14.89 -22.37 -15.64
CA GLY A 26 14.89 -20.96 -15.27
C GLY A 26 14.12 -20.04 -16.18
N GLN A 27 14.16 -18.80 -15.80
CA GLN A 27 13.59 -17.69 -16.55
C GLN A 27 14.44 -16.44 -16.40
N ALA A 28 14.43 -15.60 -17.43
CA ALA A 28 15.01 -14.27 -17.36
C ALA A 28 14.11 -13.25 -18.07
N ASP A 29 14.05 -12.08 -17.49
CA ASP A 29 13.46 -10.89 -18.10
C ASP A 29 14.60 -9.95 -18.48
N VAL A 30 14.71 -9.67 -19.79
CA VAL A 30 15.67 -8.72 -20.32
C VAL A 30 14.90 -7.49 -20.78
N ALA A 31 15.16 -6.36 -20.16
CA ALA A 31 14.50 -5.11 -20.47
C ALA A 31 15.48 -4.06 -20.99
N MET A 32 15.10 -3.37 -22.05
CA MET A 32 15.68 -2.11 -22.47
C MET A 32 14.77 -0.99 -21.95
N GLN A 33 15.36 -0.02 -21.29
CA GLN A 33 14.62 1.06 -20.64
C GLN A 33 15.20 2.41 -21.02
N GLY A 34 14.34 3.39 -21.16
CA GLY A 34 14.77 4.76 -21.38
C GLY A 34 13.88 5.73 -20.62
N TYR A 35 14.48 6.75 -20.10
CA TYR A 35 13.82 7.85 -19.41
C TYR A 35 14.38 9.17 -19.93
N TYR A 36 13.50 10.01 -20.37
CA TYR A 36 13.80 11.36 -20.84
C TYR A 36 13.07 12.35 -19.98
N MET A 37 13.77 13.37 -19.51
CA MET A 37 13.19 14.41 -18.69
C MET A 37 13.68 15.78 -19.21
N GLY A 38 12.74 16.70 -19.35
CA GLY A 38 13.01 18.10 -19.64
C GLY A 38 12.28 19.01 -18.66
N ALA A 39 12.86 20.14 -18.37
CA ALA A 39 12.25 21.20 -17.62
C ALA A 39 12.47 22.54 -18.34
N SER A 40 11.61 23.53 -18.10
CA SER A 40 11.63 24.83 -18.77
C SER A 40 12.92 25.63 -18.61
N SER A 41 13.75 25.29 -17.64
CA SER A 41 15.01 26.00 -17.33
C SER A 41 16.25 25.11 -17.33
N GLN A 42 16.13 23.82 -17.68
CA GLN A 42 17.24 22.89 -17.63
C GLN A 42 17.36 22.08 -18.93
N SER A 43 18.59 21.67 -19.23
CA SER A 43 18.88 20.79 -20.35
C SER A 43 18.15 19.46 -20.21
N LEU A 44 17.85 18.85 -21.34
CA LEU A 44 17.23 17.52 -21.42
C LEU A 44 18.10 16.49 -20.69
N ASN A 45 17.57 15.87 -19.66
CA ASN A 45 18.19 14.74 -19.00
C ASN A 45 17.66 13.44 -19.63
N SER A 46 18.56 12.67 -20.20
CA SER A 46 18.22 11.35 -20.74
C SER A 46 18.95 10.27 -19.98
N THR A 47 18.24 9.23 -19.67
CA THR A 47 18.79 8.01 -19.08
C THR A 47 18.33 6.83 -19.92
N THR A 48 19.28 6.08 -20.46
CA THR A 48 18.99 4.86 -21.22
C THR A 48 19.79 3.72 -20.63
N GLY A 49 19.22 2.54 -20.63
CA GLY A 49 19.92 1.39 -20.07
C GLY A 49 19.20 0.08 -20.28
N SER A 50 19.74 -0.93 -19.65
CA SER A 50 19.20 -2.27 -19.66
C SER A 50 19.09 -2.84 -18.26
N ALA A 51 18.12 -3.71 -18.09
CA ALA A 51 17.92 -4.50 -16.88
C ALA A 51 17.80 -5.97 -17.27
N VAL A 52 18.49 -6.82 -16.54
CA VAL A 52 18.39 -8.27 -16.65
C VAL A 52 18.04 -8.82 -15.28
N ARG A 53 16.89 -9.46 -15.17
CA ARG A 53 16.48 -10.18 -13.96
C ARG A 53 16.32 -11.63 -14.30
N PHE A 54 16.92 -12.50 -13.50
CA PHE A 54 16.84 -13.93 -13.76
C PHE A 54 16.69 -14.72 -12.48
N GLN A 55 16.14 -15.90 -12.66
CA GLN A 55 16.07 -16.92 -11.64
C GLN A 55 16.34 -18.27 -12.31
N ASN A 56 17.33 -18.99 -11.81
CA ASN A 56 17.76 -20.29 -12.33
C ASN A 56 17.81 -21.30 -11.18
N PHE A 57 17.13 -22.39 -11.33
CA PHE A 57 17.21 -23.51 -10.42
C PHE A 57 18.35 -24.43 -10.84
N ILE A 58 19.28 -24.68 -9.94
CA ILE A 58 20.43 -25.56 -10.13
C ILE A 58 20.27 -26.77 -9.22
N PRO A 59 20.06 -27.98 -9.78
CA PRO A 59 19.92 -29.20 -8.98
C PRO A 59 21.08 -29.34 -7.99
N ASN A 60 20.80 -29.71 -6.76
CA ASN A 60 21.72 -29.89 -5.63
C ASN A 60 22.44 -28.64 -5.12
N PHE A 61 22.28 -27.47 -5.79
CA PHE A 61 22.89 -26.22 -5.36
C PHE A 61 21.90 -25.17 -4.90
N GLY A 62 20.62 -25.30 -5.31
CA GLY A 62 19.57 -24.36 -4.93
C GLY A 62 19.20 -23.39 -6.06
N ILE A 63 18.81 -22.18 -5.71
CA ILE A 63 18.32 -21.19 -6.65
C ILE A 63 19.33 -20.07 -6.81
N LEU A 64 19.82 -19.91 -8.03
CA LEU A 64 20.61 -18.74 -8.40
C LEU A 64 19.66 -17.69 -8.99
N SER A 65 19.59 -16.53 -8.35
CA SER A 65 18.80 -15.38 -8.82
C SER A 65 19.68 -14.13 -8.89
N GLY A 66 19.31 -13.22 -9.77
CA GLY A 66 20.04 -11.97 -9.88
C GLY A 66 19.22 -10.89 -10.58
N SER A 67 19.60 -9.65 -10.30
CA SER A 67 19.16 -8.45 -10.98
C SER A 67 20.37 -7.62 -11.33
N PHE A 68 20.47 -7.18 -12.57
CA PHE A 68 21.53 -6.33 -13.06
C PHE A 68 20.94 -5.21 -13.87
N GLU A 69 21.09 -3.99 -13.40
CA GLU A 69 20.58 -2.81 -14.03
C GLU A 69 21.69 -1.79 -14.24
N GLY A 70 21.87 -1.33 -15.45
CA GLY A 70 22.84 -0.32 -15.82
C GLY A 70 22.23 0.74 -16.69
N TYR A 71 22.50 2.00 -16.38
CA TYR A 71 21.96 3.18 -17.06
C TYR A 71 23.05 4.17 -17.41
N ALA A 72 23.05 4.64 -18.65
CA ALA A 72 23.85 5.78 -19.05
C ALA A 72 23.03 7.05 -18.84
N ALA A 73 23.52 7.95 -18.02
CA ALA A 73 22.91 9.25 -17.74
C ALA A 73 23.97 10.33 -17.84
N GLN A 74 23.80 11.33 -18.71
CA GLN A 74 24.68 12.50 -18.83
C GLN A 74 26.19 12.15 -18.83
N ASN A 75 26.59 11.19 -19.65
CA ASN A 75 27.98 10.69 -19.75
C ASN A 75 28.51 9.93 -18.53
N HIS A 76 27.65 9.60 -17.56
CA HIS A 76 27.99 8.76 -16.42
C HIS A 76 27.22 7.46 -16.48
N LEU A 77 27.91 6.36 -16.19
CA LEU A 77 27.25 5.08 -15.98
C LEU A 77 26.71 5.02 -14.55
N GLN A 78 25.43 4.82 -14.43
CA GLN A 78 24.73 4.61 -13.14
C GLN A 78 24.26 3.17 -13.06
N THR A 79 24.25 2.65 -11.86
CA THR A 79 23.75 1.30 -11.60
C THR A 79 22.45 1.36 -10.83
N GLY A 80 21.42 0.62 -11.29
CA GLY A 80 20.21 0.36 -10.55
C GLY A 80 20.39 -0.75 -9.52
N GLU A 81 19.38 -1.59 -9.38
CA GLU A 81 19.46 -2.76 -8.49
C GLU A 81 20.40 -3.82 -9.08
N ASN A 82 21.48 -4.14 -8.36
CA ASN A 82 22.46 -5.11 -8.79
C ASN A 82 22.77 -6.10 -7.69
N PHE A 83 22.32 -7.31 -7.85
CA PHE A 83 22.65 -8.40 -6.94
C PHE A 83 22.73 -9.74 -7.65
N LEU A 84 23.50 -10.65 -7.04
CA LEU A 84 23.52 -12.06 -7.34
C LEU A 84 23.30 -12.82 -6.03
N GLN A 85 22.30 -13.69 -6.00
CA GLN A 85 21.94 -14.46 -4.83
C GLN A 85 21.91 -15.95 -5.15
N LEU A 86 22.64 -16.75 -4.40
CA LEU A 86 22.49 -18.20 -4.34
C LEU A 86 21.69 -18.54 -3.07
N ARG A 87 20.50 -19.10 -3.21
CA ARG A 87 19.60 -19.40 -2.11
C ARG A 87 19.45 -20.90 -1.89
N GLY A 88 19.58 -21.31 -0.63
CA GLY A 88 19.30 -22.68 -0.20
C GLY A 88 20.39 -23.70 -0.55
N ALA A 89 21.63 -23.25 -0.80
CA ALA A 89 22.73 -24.15 -1.09
C ALA A 89 23.02 -25.06 0.11
N PRO A 90 22.94 -26.40 -0.04
CA PRO A 90 23.23 -27.33 1.04
C PRO A 90 24.75 -27.53 1.17
N TRP A 91 25.29 -27.19 2.32
CA TRP A 91 26.71 -27.44 2.63
C TRP A 91 26.94 -27.57 4.12
N MET A 92 27.68 -28.58 4.53
CA MET A 92 28.01 -28.89 5.94
C MET A 92 26.77 -28.95 6.88
N GLY A 93 25.68 -29.51 6.40
CA GLY A 93 24.44 -29.62 7.21
C GLY A 93 23.67 -28.30 7.39
N TYR A 94 24.12 -27.23 6.78
CA TYR A 94 23.45 -25.93 6.73
C TYR A 94 22.84 -25.68 5.35
N ARG A 95 21.89 -24.78 5.34
CA ARG A 95 21.42 -24.13 4.13
C ARG A 95 21.92 -22.72 4.07
N TRP A 96 22.64 -22.47 3.04
CA TRP A 96 23.28 -21.20 2.80
C TRP A 96 22.50 -20.37 1.81
N THR A 97 22.33 -19.10 2.13
CA THR A 97 21.90 -18.08 1.20
C THR A 97 22.97 -17.00 1.17
N ILE A 98 23.59 -16.82 0.00
CA ILE A 98 24.68 -15.88 -0.19
C ILE A 98 24.21 -14.84 -1.20
N THR A 99 24.26 -13.57 -0.83
CA THR A 99 23.89 -12.45 -1.70
C THR A 99 25.07 -11.51 -1.82
N GLY A 100 25.57 -11.34 -3.05
CA GLY A 100 26.54 -10.31 -3.40
C GLY A 100 25.85 -9.19 -4.17
N GLY A 101 26.15 -7.93 -3.86
CA GLY A 101 25.50 -6.77 -4.43
C GLY A 101 24.46 -6.14 -3.50
N ASP A 102 23.32 -5.71 -4.04
CA ASP A 102 22.32 -5.01 -3.26
C ASP A 102 21.51 -5.97 -2.37
N PHE A 103 21.38 -5.62 -1.10
CA PHE A 103 20.60 -6.36 -0.12
C PHE A 103 20.04 -5.41 0.93
N ARG A 104 19.11 -5.91 1.74
CA ARG A 104 18.62 -5.19 2.93
C ARG A 104 19.23 -5.79 4.19
N ALA A 105 19.93 -4.96 4.96
CA ALA A 105 20.42 -5.32 6.28
C ALA A 105 19.22 -5.34 7.25
N PRO A 106 18.96 -6.45 7.96
CA PRO A 106 17.77 -6.58 8.78
C PRO A 106 17.82 -5.64 9.99
N GLY A 107 16.81 -4.81 10.13
CA GLY A 107 16.59 -4.00 11.33
C GLY A 107 16.08 -4.86 12.49
N LEU A 108 15.25 -5.84 12.21
CA LEU A 108 14.70 -6.80 13.17
C LEU A 108 15.18 -8.21 12.81
N VAL A 109 15.51 -9.00 13.81
CA VAL A 109 15.85 -10.43 13.65
C VAL A 109 14.72 -11.33 14.13
N VAL A 110 13.90 -10.85 15.05
CA VAL A 110 12.64 -11.47 15.44
C VAL A 110 11.51 -10.55 14.98
N GLU A 111 10.51 -11.13 14.33
CA GLU A 111 9.36 -10.38 13.82
C GLU A 111 8.65 -9.61 14.95
N SER A 112 8.57 -8.30 14.80
CA SER A 112 7.83 -7.46 15.73
C SER A 112 6.36 -7.38 15.36
N PRO A 113 5.43 -7.56 16.28
CA PRO A 113 4.01 -7.34 16.04
C PRO A 113 3.64 -5.85 15.95
N PHE A 114 4.62 -4.95 16.09
CA PHE A 114 4.42 -3.51 16.12
C PHE A 114 5.02 -2.84 14.89
N THR A 115 4.43 -1.72 14.49
CA THR A 115 4.92 -0.89 13.38
C THR A 115 5.98 0.12 13.79
N ASN A 116 6.04 0.49 15.06
CA ASN A 116 7.04 1.40 15.61
C ASN A 116 8.32 0.64 16.00
N ILE A 117 9.20 0.45 15.04
CA ILE A 117 10.45 -0.27 15.21
C ILE A 117 11.61 0.67 15.60
N PHE A 118 12.63 0.12 16.26
CA PHE A 118 13.83 0.87 16.62
C PHE A 118 14.77 1.11 15.47
N THR A 119 15.03 0.07 14.71
CA THR A 119 16.08 0.05 13.71
C THR A 119 15.44 -0.27 12.38
N PRO A 120 15.48 0.65 11.43
CA PRO A 120 14.96 0.42 10.09
C PRO A 120 15.84 -0.62 9.36
N GLU A 121 15.28 -1.19 8.32
CA GLU A 121 16.09 -1.93 7.34
C GLU A 121 16.94 -0.94 6.54
N ILE A 122 18.21 -1.27 6.38
CA ILE A 122 19.15 -0.45 5.62
C ILE A 122 19.41 -1.14 4.29
N ALA A 123 19.14 -0.45 3.19
CA ALA A 123 19.53 -0.91 1.88
C ALA A 123 21.06 -0.73 1.73
N ALA A 124 21.75 -1.80 1.45
CA ALA A 124 23.20 -1.79 1.33
C ALA A 124 23.67 -2.58 0.11
N ARG A 125 24.83 -2.23 -0.42
CA ARG A 125 25.54 -2.95 -1.47
C ARG A 125 26.81 -3.56 -0.90
N GLY A 126 26.94 -4.87 -0.97
CA GLY A 126 28.06 -5.60 -0.39
C GLY A 126 27.82 -7.10 -0.39
N LEU A 127 28.01 -7.74 0.76
CA LEU A 127 27.86 -9.17 0.94
C LEU A 127 26.93 -9.47 2.10
N ARG A 128 25.98 -10.38 1.90
CA ARG A 128 25.14 -10.97 2.93
C ARG A 128 25.20 -12.48 2.86
N ILE A 129 25.48 -13.12 3.97
CA ILE A 129 25.57 -14.58 4.11
C ILE A 129 24.58 -14.99 5.20
N GLN A 130 23.69 -15.91 4.88
CA GLN A 130 22.77 -16.52 5.82
C GLN A 130 23.00 -18.02 5.85
N ALA A 131 23.03 -18.59 7.03
CA ALA A 131 23.15 -20.02 7.25
C ALA A 131 22.02 -20.48 8.17
N ARG A 132 21.26 -21.45 7.74
CA ARG A 132 20.15 -22.02 8.51
C ARG A 132 20.39 -23.49 8.78
N GLN A 133 20.20 -23.88 10.05
CA GLN A 133 20.24 -25.27 10.49
C GLN A 133 19.09 -25.53 11.46
N GLY A 134 18.14 -26.34 11.05
CA GLY A 134 16.91 -26.58 11.83
C GLY A 134 16.17 -25.29 12.19
N ASP A 135 16.02 -25.06 13.46
CA ASP A 135 15.36 -23.88 14.03
C ASP A 135 16.26 -22.67 14.27
N THR A 136 17.50 -22.74 13.84
CA THR A 136 18.48 -21.67 14.04
C THR A 136 18.91 -21.07 12.70
N GLU A 137 18.93 -19.74 12.64
CA GLU A 137 19.41 -18.97 11.50
C GLU A 137 20.48 -17.99 11.94
N TYR A 138 21.59 -17.95 11.19
CA TYR A 138 22.68 -17.01 11.36
C TYR A 138 22.75 -16.11 10.13
N THR A 139 23.02 -14.83 10.33
CA THR A 139 23.23 -13.88 9.23
C THR A 139 24.46 -13.05 9.50
N LEU A 140 25.33 -12.92 8.50
CA LEU A 140 26.45 -11.98 8.46
C LEU A 140 26.22 -11.05 7.27
N PHE A 141 26.51 -9.78 7.44
CA PHE A 141 26.39 -8.82 6.35
C PHE A 141 27.37 -7.68 6.49
N GLY A 142 27.77 -7.13 5.35
CA GLY A 142 28.59 -5.93 5.29
C GLY A 142 28.49 -5.27 3.92
N GLY A 143 28.46 -3.93 3.92
CA GLY A 143 28.35 -3.17 2.69
C GLY A 143 28.27 -1.67 2.93
N GLU A 144 28.04 -0.95 1.85
CA GLU A 144 27.78 0.49 1.87
C GLU A 144 26.30 0.76 1.58
N GLU A 145 25.74 1.76 2.23
CA GLU A 145 24.37 2.19 1.97
C GLU A 145 24.16 2.44 0.49
N THR A 146 23.09 1.92 -0.05
CA THR A 146 22.73 2.13 -1.44
C THR A 146 21.25 2.53 -1.53
N LEU A 147 20.97 3.40 -2.49
CA LEU A 147 19.60 3.62 -2.94
C LEU A 147 19.55 3.07 -4.36
N SER A 148 18.77 2.03 -4.56
CA SER A 148 18.53 1.51 -5.90
C SER A 148 17.79 2.60 -6.70
N ALA A 149 18.53 3.27 -7.59
CA ALA A 149 17.97 4.22 -8.51
C ALA A 149 17.49 3.50 -9.74
N GLY A 150 16.21 3.62 -10.06
CA GLY A 150 15.71 3.22 -11.38
C GLY A 150 16.07 4.29 -12.43
N PRO A 151 15.74 4.04 -13.70
CA PRO A 151 16.04 4.99 -14.79
C PRO A 151 15.36 6.35 -14.59
N ARG A 152 14.30 6.41 -13.78
CA ARG A 152 13.51 7.63 -13.54
C ARG A 152 14.13 8.60 -12.56
N VAL A 153 14.99 8.12 -11.68
CA VAL A 153 15.60 8.94 -10.61
C VAL A 153 17.08 8.62 -10.54
N PRO A 154 17.91 9.36 -11.26
CA PRO A 154 19.35 9.28 -11.09
C PRO A 154 19.69 9.81 -9.69
N TYR A 155 19.89 8.91 -8.76
CA TYR A 155 20.19 9.26 -7.38
C TYR A 155 21.66 9.00 -7.07
N ARG A 156 22.36 10.01 -6.54
CA ARG A 156 23.72 9.88 -6.07
C ARG A 156 23.76 10.08 -4.56
N ILE A 157 24.22 9.07 -3.85
CA ILE A 157 24.55 9.23 -2.44
C ILE A 157 25.89 9.96 -2.35
N LEU A 158 25.89 11.16 -1.80
CA LEU A 158 27.09 11.99 -1.68
C LEU A 158 28.11 11.42 -0.68
N ALA A 159 27.62 10.76 0.37
CA ALA A 159 28.43 10.15 1.40
C ALA A 159 27.72 8.88 1.90
N PRO A 160 27.99 7.69 1.32
CA PRO A 160 27.34 6.47 1.74
C PRO A 160 27.80 6.08 3.15
N GLN A 161 26.88 5.53 3.92
CA GLN A 161 27.17 4.97 5.23
C GLN A 161 27.60 3.51 5.04
N ARG A 162 28.59 3.07 5.82
CA ARG A 162 28.96 1.66 5.86
C ARG A 162 28.19 0.94 6.95
N VAL A 163 27.75 -0.25 6.66
CA VAL A 163 27.06 -1.12 7.60
C VAL A 163 27.75 -2.47 7.63
N ILE A 164 28.02 -2.96 8.83
CA ILE A 164 28.50 -4.30 9.08
C ILE A 164 27.67 -4.89 10.22
N GLY A 165 27.32 -6.16 10.14
CA GLY A 165 26.57 -6.77 11.22
C GLY A 165 26.51 -8.28 11.18
N ALA A 166 26.07 -8.80 12.30
CA ALA A 166 25.82 -10.21 12.51
C ALA A 166 24.52 -10.40 13.30
N SER A 167 23.81 -11.46 13.02
CA SER A 167 22.65 -11.85 13.82
C SER A 167 22.51 -13.36 13.90
N ALA A 168 21.86 -13.79 14.99
CA ALA A 168 21.44 -15.17 15.17
C ALA A 168 20.03 -15.20 15.73
N VAL A 169 19.20 -16.07 15.18
CA VAL A 169 17.82 -16.29 15.64
C VAL A 169 17.62 -17.77 15.88
N ARG A 170 16.96 -18.10 16.99
CA ARG A 170 16.58 -19.47 17.30
C ARG A 170 15.10 -19.54 17.70
N ARG A 171 14.41 -20.50 17.13
CA ARG A 171 13.09 -20.91 17.56
C ARG A 171 13.21 -22.00 18.62
N ILE A 172 12.57 -21.81 19.77
CA ILE A 172 12.57 -22.77 20.86
C ILE A 172 11.14 -23.29 21.02
N GLY A 173 10.96 -24.53 20.55
CA GLY A 173 9.62 -25.10 20.44
C GLY A 173 8.72 -24.26 19.51
N LYS A 174 7.41 -24.31 19.73
CA LYS A 174 6.42 -23.61 18.89
C LYS A 174 6.03 -22.22 19.39
N TYR A 175 6.46 -21.84 20.57
CA TYR A 175 5.95 -20.64 21.25
C TYR A 175 6.98 -19.53 21.44
N PHE A 176 8.26 -19.81 21.34
CA PHE A 176 9.30 -18.85 21.68
C PHE A 176 10.32 -18.68 20.58
N ARG A 177 10.60 -17.43 20.23
CA ARG A 177 11.69 -17.04 19.33
C ARG A 177 12.60 -16.06 20.07
N ILE A 178 13.89 -16.26 19.99
CA ILE A 178 14.88 -15.36 20.53
C ILE A 178 15.94 -15.09 19.47
N GLY A 179 16.39 -13.85 19.40
CA GLY A 179 17.45 -13.48 18.48
C GLY A 179 18.36 -12.43 19.07
N GLY A 180 19.59 -12.46 18.63
CA GLY A 180 20.60 -11.45 18.93
C GLY A 180 21.13 -10.83 17.66
N ARG A 181 21.45 -9.54 17.70
CA ARG A 181 22.03 -8.79 16.58
C ARG A 181 23.12 -7.87 17.08
N PHE A 182 24.19 -7.83 16.32
CA PHE A 182 25.20 -6.78 16.38
C PHE A 182 25.20 -6.04 15.05
N MET A 183 25.26 -4.72 15.07
CA MET A 183 25.36 -3.89 13.88
C MET A 183 26.21 -2.67 14.15
N GLU A 184 27.13 -2.40 13.26
CA GLU A 184 28.01 -1.25 13.26
C GLU A 184 27.69 -0.39 12.02
N LEU A 185 27.62 0.89 12.24
CA LEU A 185 27.44 1.91 11.24
C LEU A 185 28.54 2.95 11.32
N SER A 186 29.09 3.32 10.19
CA SER A 186 30.02 4.43 10.08
C SER A 186 29.54 5.43 9.03
N SER A 187 29.57 6.71 9.35
CA SER A 187 29.08 7.75 8.47
C SER A 187 29.83 9.07 8.67
N SER A 188 30.07 9.75 7.57
CA SER A 188 30.57 11.13 7.56
C SER A 188 29.44 12.18 7.57
N ARG A 189 28.16 11.75 7.64
CA ARG A 189 26.98 12.65 7.52
C ARG A 189 26.56 13.31 8.83
N GLN A 190 27.25 13.08 9.92
CA GLN A 190 26.83 13.54 11.24
C GLN A 190 26.80 15.06 11.39
N ASP A 191 27.68 15.76 10.65
CA ASP A 191 27.73 17.22 10.70
C ASP A 191 26.41 17.88 10.27
N MET A 192 25.67 17.26 9.35
CA MET A 192 24.37 17.79 8.95
C MET A 192 23.28 17.64 10.03
N ALA A 193 23.32 16.58 10.84
CA ALA A 193 22.37 16.38 11.92
C ALA A 193 22.65 17.32 13.11
N ASN A 194 23.92 17.66 13.36
CA ASN A 194 24.30 18.62 14.38
C ASN A 194 23.80 20.03 14.05
N ASN A 195 23.77 20.41 12.76
CA ASN A 195 23.26 21.71 12.32
C ASN A 195 21.75 21.88 12.55
N LEU A 196 21.01 20.77 12.73
CA LEU A 196 19.58 20.80 13.04
C LEU A 196 19.28 20.76 14.55
N ASN A 197 20.30 20.82 15.40
CA ASN A 197 20.18 20.66 16.86
C ASN A 197 19.41 19.39 17.28
N LEU A 198 19.50 18.34 16.50
CA LEU A 198 18.87 17.05 16.79
C LEU A 198 19.73 16.20 17.73
N PHE A 199 21.00 16.53 17.88
CA PHE A 199 21.98 15.84 18.73
C PHE A 199 22.72 16.83 19.62
N PRO A 200 23.23 16.38 20.78
CA PRO A 200 24.06 17.18 21.64
C PRO A 200 25.28 17.74 20.90
N ALA A 201 25.58 19.00 21.10
CA ALA A 201 26.70 19.68 20.47
C ALA A 201 28.03 19.02 20.82
N GLY A 202 28.91 18.86 19.82
CA GLY A 202 30.25 18.29 20.02
C GLY A 202 30.33 16.77 20.08
N ARG A 203 29.24 16.03 20.00
CA ARG A 203 29.26 14.58 19.91
C ARG A 203 29.30 14.11 18.46
N ASN A 204 30.47 14.09 17.86
CA ASN A 204 30.66 13.50 16.55
C ASN A 204 30.92 11.98 16.71
N LEU A 205 29.90 11.17 16.41
CA LEU A 205 30.03 9.71 16.38
C LEU A 205 30.17 9.26 14.92
N GLY A 206 31.39 9.34 14.37
CA GLY A 206 31.70 8.79 13.03
C GLY A 206 31.38 7.29 12.89
N ARG A 207 31.21 6.63 14.03
CA ARG A 207 30.92 5.20 14.15
C ARG A 207 29.97 4.94 15.30
N VAL A 208 28.98 4.09 15.09
CA VAL A 208 28.03 3.62 16.12
C VAL A 208 27.84 2.13 16.00
N SER A 209 28.11 1.42 17.08
CA SER A 209 27.90 -0.01 17.18
C SER A 209 26.74 -0.29 18.14
N THR A 210 25.80 -1.14 17.72
CA THR A 210 24.65 -1.55 18.53
C THR A 210 24.58 -3.05 18.69
N ALA A 211 24.34 -3.50 19.90
CA ALA A 211 24.03 -4.89 20.20
C ALA A 211 22.60 -4.98 20.74
N SER A 212 21.81 -5.93 20.24
CA SER A 212 20.43 -6.12 20.68
C SER A 212 20.09 -7.57 20.92
N VAL A 213 19.18 -7.79 21.85
CA VAL A 213 18.51 -9.07 22.08
C VAL A 213 17.02 -8.84 21.92
N GLN A 214 16.39 -9.68 21.11
CA GLN A 214 14.96 -9.63 20.77
C GLN A 214 14.30 -10.95 21.12
N ALA A 215 13.09 -10.90 21.63
CA ALA A 215 12.32 -12.10 21.97
C ALA A 215 10.85 -11.92 21.61
N LEU A 216 10.25 -12.97 21.07
CA LEU A 216 8.82 -13.09 20.81
C LEU A 216 8.32 -14.35 21.51
N TYR A 217 7.36 -14.19 22.40
CA TYR A 217 6.70 -15.28 23.10
C TYR A 217 5.21 -15.30 22.74
N THR A 218 4.74 -16.44 22.26
CA THR A 218 3.35 -16.64 21.81
C THR A 218 2.72 -17.77 22.63
N PRO A 219 2.35 -17.53 23.93
CA PRO A 219 1.82 -18.57 24.80
C PRO A 219 0.53 -19.19 24.29
N PHE A 220 -0.27 -18.41 23.59
CA PHE A 220 -1.49 -18.84 22.91
C PHE A 220 -1.55 -18.22 21.52
N LYS A 221 -2.35 -18.80 20.61
CA LYS A 221 -2.52 -18.27 19.25
C LYS A 221 -2.94 -16.79 19.20
N ARG A 222 -3.57 -16.29 20.28
CA ARG A 222 -4.12 -14.92 20.36
C ARG A 222 -3.20 -13.91 21.03
N LEU A 223 -2.21 -14.36 21.80
CA LEU A 223 -1.34 -13.46 22.58
C LEU A 223 0.09 -13.57 22.09
N LYS A 224 0.65 -12.43 21.72
CA LYS A 224 2.07 -12.28 21.36
C LYS A 224 2.69 -11.26 22.32
N LEU A 225 3.75 -11.65 23.00
CA LEU A 225 4.55 -10.77 23.84
C LEU A 225 5.88 -10.56 23.15
N TYR A 226 6.26 -9.31 22.96
CA TYR A 226 7.51 -8.92 22.31
C TYR A 226 8.35 -8.07 23.23
N GLY A 227 9.64 -8.31 23.21
CA GLY A 227 10.62 -7.49 23.92
C GLY A 227 11.93 -7.39 23.13
N GLU A 228 12.51 -6.19 23.19
CA GLU A 228 13.85 -5.91 22.68
C GLU A 228 14.60 -5.06 23.68
N VAL A 229 15.85 -5.43 23.93
CA VAL A 229 16.82 -4.60 24.66
C VAL A 229 18.04 -4.45 23.80
N SER A 230 18.47 -3.22 23.63
CA SER A 230 19.60 -2.85 22.79
C SER A 230 20.52 -1.90 23.51
N ARG A 231 21.82 -1.99 23.21
CA ARG A 231 22.84 -1.09 23.72
C ARG A 231 23.68 -0.54 22.59
N ALA A 232 23.84 0.77 22.56
CA ALA A 232 24.85 1.43 21.73
C ALA A 232 26.19 1.39 22.51
N VAL A 233 27.23 0.88 21.87
CA VAL A 233 28.52 0.58 22.54
C VAL A 233 29.26 1.87 22.88
N GLU A 234 29.39 2.76 21.92
CA GLU A 234 30.17 4.00 22.01
C GLU A 234 29.52 5.01 22.96
N SER A 235 28.22 5.20 22.85
CA SER A 235 27.45 6.13 23.71
C SER A 235 27.03 5.51 25.04
N LYS A 236 27.20 4.19 25.20
CA LYS A 236 26.76 3.40 26.36
C LYS A 236 25.26 3.48 26.65
N VAL A 237 24.49 3.97 25.68
CA VAL A 237 23.05 4.19 25.80
C VAL A 237 22.30 2.87 25.63
N VAL A 238 21.34 2.64 26.52
CA VAL A 238 20.45 1.48 26.48
C VAL A 238 19.09 1.90 25.94
N SER A 239 18.55 1.10 25.05
CA SER A 239 17.22 1.26 24.46
C SER A 239 16.42 -0.02 24.65
N SER A 240 15.12 0.10 24.85
CA SER A 240 14.24 -1.05 25.03
C SER A 240 12.85 -0.80 24.44
N VAL A 241 12.23 -1.85 23.96
CA VAL A 241 10.81 -1.90 23.65
C VAL A 241 10.20 -3.15 24.28
N ALA A 242 9.06 -3.00 24.88
CA ALA A 242 8.27 -4.12 25.38
C ALA A 242 6.80 -3.90 25.05
N GLY A 243 6.10 -4.96 24.70
CA GLY A 243 4.70 -4.83 24.38
C GLY A 243 3.98 -6.16 24.19
N ALA A 244 2.69 -6.05 24.04
CA ALA A 244 1.78 -7.18 23.87
C ALA A 244 0.78 -6.91 22.75
N THR A 245 0.46 -7.97 22.01
CA THR A 245 -0.63 -7.96 21.04
C THR A 245 -1.60 -9.08 21.37
N TRP A 246 -2.86 -8.73 21.48
CA TRP A 246 -3.96 -9.66 21.57
C TRP A 246 -4.75 -9.64 20.28
N GLU A 247 -4.85 -10.77 19.60
CA GLU A 247 -5.54 -10.92 18.30
C GLU A 247 -6.63 -11.99 18.44
N ALA A 248 -7.86 -11.56 18.64
CA ALA A 248 -9.07 -12.39 18.58
C ALA A 248 -9.83 -12.09 17.28
N LYS A 249 -10.84 -12.88 16.97
CA LYS A 249 -11.66 -12.72 15.76
C LYS A 249 -12.24 -11.30 15.62
N ASP A 250 -12.74 -10.77 16.74
CA ASP A 250 -13.48 -9.50 16.75
C ASP A 250 -12.75 -8.40 17.52
N LEU A 251 -11.60 -8.70 18.12
CA LEU A 251 -10.83 -7.75 18.94
C LEU A 251 -9.33 -7.90 18.69
N THR A 252 -8.70 -6.82 18.28
CA THR A 252 -7.24 -6.69 18.25
C THR A 252 -6.84 -5.56 19.20
N VAL A 253 -5.93 -5.85 20.10
CA VAL A 253 -5.32 -4.84 20.99
C VAL A 253 -3.81 -4.95 20.87
N ARG A 254 -3.14 -3.82 20.64
CA ARG A 254 -1.67 -3.73 20.60
C ARG A 254 -1.24 -2.63 21.52
N VAL A 255 -0.33 -2.94 22.42
CA VAL A 255 0.25 -1.95 23.34
C VAL A 255 1.75 -2.16 23.41
N ASN A 256 2.51 -1.09 23.36
CA ASN A 256 3.93 -1.14 23.62
C ASN A 256 4.45 0.12 24.30
N TYR A 257 5.61 -0.01 24.87
CA TYR A 257 6.37 1.08 25.46
C TYR A 257 7.79 1.07 24.91
N VAL A 258 8.21 2.22 24.40
CA VAL A 258 9.49 2.42 23.76
C VAL A 258 10.35 3.33 24.60
N VAL A 259 11.61 2.96 24.82
CA VAL A 259 12.67 3.83 25.34
C VAL A 259 13.84 3.72 24.40
N GLN A 260 14.12 4.76 23.65
CA GLN A 260 15.24 4.82 22.71
C GLN A 260 16.15 5.96 23.12
N GLY A 261 17.34 5.64 23.59
CA GLY A 261 18.24 6.62 24.15
C GLY A 261 18.85 7.56 23.10
N THR A 262 19.41 8.64 23.59
CA THR A 262 20.13 9.63 22.78
C THR A 262 21.30 8.97 22.05
N LEU A 263 21.48 9.30 20.77
CA LEU A 263 22.57 8.74 19.94
C LEU A 263 22.55 7.21 19.81
N TYR A 264 21.39 6.60 20.02
CA TYR A 264 21.25 5.16 19.82
C TYR A 264 21.55 4.76 18.37
N PHE A 265 21.07 5.56 17.40
CA PHE A 265 21.25 5.29 15.99
C PHE A 265 21.22 6.61 15.18
N PRO A 266 22.29 7.39 15.20
CA PRO A 266 22.31 8.72 14.62
C PRO A 266 22.51 8.66 13.11
N LEU A 267 21.53 8.13 12.37
CA LEU A 267 21.53 8.10 10.91
C LEU A 267 20.68 9.22 10.32
N ILE A 268 21.23 9.97 9.38
CA ILE A 268 20.48 10.94 8.60
C ILE A 268 19.52 10.19 7.65
N GLY A 269 18.25 10.59 7.69
CA GLY A 269 17.18 9.94 6.92
C GLY A 269 16.47 8.81 7.68
N TYR A 270 17.02 8.35 8.79
CA TYR A 270 16.40 7.39 9.69
C TYR A 270 16.26 8.01 11.07
N TYR A 271 15.06 8.45 11.42
CA TYR A 271 14.82 8.96 12.78
C TYR A 271 14.74 7.81 13.76
N THR A 272 15.79 7.59 14.51
CA THR A 272 15.95 6.37 15.31
C THR A 272 16.50 6.60 16.70
N GLY A 273 16.55 7.82 17.20
CA GLY A 273 17.13 8.09 18.51
C GLY A 273 16.28 8.99 19.38
N ASP A 274 16.58 8.98 20.66
CA ASP A 274 16.13 9.92 21.67
C ASP A 274 14.60 10.07 21.74
N ARG A 275 13.89 8.95 21.97
CA ARG A 275 12.45 9.00 22.19
C ARG A 275 12.00 8.02 23.27
N ARG A 276 10.99 8.42 24.02
CA ARG A 276 10.37 7.59 25.04
C ARG A 276 8.87 7.79 25.05
N GLY A 277 8.12 6.68 25.15
CA GLY A 277 6.69 6.79 25.34
C GLY A 277 5.88 5.55 25.03
N PRO A 278 4.61 5.53 25.43
CA PRO A 278 3.66 4.49 25.15
C PRO A 278 3.02 4.67 23.76
N PHE A 279 2.60 3.55 23.21
CA PHE A 279 1.71 3.43 22.07
C PHE A 279 0.67 2.37 22.37
N GLY A 280 -0.58 2.63 21.98
CA GLY A 280 -1.68 1.69 22.06
C GLY A 280 -2.59 1.78 20.85
N GLU A 281 -3.08 0.65 20.41
CA GLU A 281 -4.04 0.52 19.33
C GLU A 281 -5.09 -0.51 19.70
N VAL A 282 -6.35 -0.21 19.42
CA VAL A 282 -7.47 -1.13 19.57
C VAL A 282 -8.32 -1.13 18.33
N ARG A 283 -8.74 -2.31 17.91
CA ARG A 283 -9.68 -2.53 16.81
C ARG A 283 -10.72 -3.53 17.28
N LEU A 284 -11.97 -3.15 17.21
CA LEU A 284 -13.10 -3.94 17.67
C LEU A 284 -14.12 -4.08 16.55
N ARG A 285 -14.54 -5.29 16.27
CA ARG A 285 -15.61 -5.63 15.31
C ARG A 285 -16.77 -6.27 16.05
N PRO A 286 -17.65 -5.47 16.69
CA PRO A 286 -18.73 -6.00 17.53
C PRO A 286 -19.72 -6.84 16.73
N TRP A 287 -19.94 -6.53 15.45
CA TRP A 287 -20.74 -7.32 14.51
C TRP A 287 -20.27 -7.12 13.06
N LYS A 288 -20.79 -7.95 12.17
CA LYS A 288 -20.49 -7.87 10.73
C LYS A 288 -20.88 -6.50 10.18
N GLY A 289 -19.93 -5.80 9.60
CA GLY A 289 -20.15 -4.48 8.98
C GLY A 289 -19.91 -3.29 9.90
N LEU A 290 -19.50 -3.48 11.16
CA LEU A 290 -19.07 -2.41 12.03
C LEU A 290 -17.66 -2.67 12.58
N GLU A 291 -16.77 -1.73 12.37
CA GLU A 291 -15.42 -1.72 12.94
C GLU A 291 -15.20 -0.41 13.69
N LEU A 292 -14.83 -0.52 14.96
CA LEU A 292 -14.37 0.57 15.78
C LEU A 292 -12.86 0.46 15.93
N TYR A 293 -12.15 1.55 15.75
CA TYR A 293 -10.71 1.56 15.95
C TYR A 293 -10.28 2.81 16.72
N GLY A 294 -9.22 2.64 17.48
CA GLY A 294 -8.63 3.73 18.21
C GLY A 294 -7.13 3.51 18.37
N SER A 295 -6.38 4.60 18.40
CA SER A 295 -4.97 4.58 18.75
C SER A 295 -4.60 5.76 19.60
N ALA A 296 -3.62 5.57 20.46
CA ALA A 296 -3.05 6.63 21.27
C ALA A 296 -1.54 6.48 21.37
N SER A 297 -0.83 7.59 21.28
CA SER A 297 0.61 7.61 21.54
C SER A 297 1.01 8.89 22.27
N ARG A 298 2.09 8.79 23.04
CA ARG A 298 2.71 9.96 23.67
C ARG A 298 4.21 9.76 23.70
N TYR A 299 4.94 10.59 22.97
CA TYR A 299 6.39 10.51 22.91
C TYR A 299 7.03 11.81 23.38
N ARG A 300 8.22 11.69 23.93
CA ARG A 300 9.14 12.80 24.18
C ARG A 300 10.55 12.41 23.73
N ASN A 301 11.31 13.39 23.31
CA ASN A 301 12.76 13.29 23.12
C ASN A 301 13.52 14.04 24.22
N ASN A 302 14.78 14.31 23.99
CA ASN A 302 15.71 14.97 24.91
C ASN A 302 15.68 14.31 26.29
N LEU A 303 15.91 13.01 26.32
CA LEU A 303 15.77 12.19 27.53
C LEU A 303 16.81 12.53 28.59
N GLU A 304 17.94 13.08 28.19
CA GLU A 304 19.03 13.53 29.06
C GLU A 304 18.81 14.95 29.57
N ASN A 305 17.73 15.64 29.14
CA ASN A 305 17.44 17.05 29.43
C ASN A 305 18.61 18.01 29.08
N ASP A 306 19.26 17.73 27.94
CA ASP A 306 20.35 18.55 27.43
C ASP A 306 19.79 19.89 26.94
N ALA A 307 20.29 21.02 27.50
CA ALA A 307 19.83 22.35 27.17
C ALA A 307 20.23 22.79 25.75
N THR A 308 21.14 22.10 25.10
CA THR A 308 21.60 22.37 23.71
C THR A 308 20.76 21.65 22.68
N VAL A 309 19.90 20.73 23.08
CA VAL A 309 19.07 19.91 22.20
C VAL A 309 17.62 20.38 22.25
N THR A 310 16.99 20.46 21.10
CA THR A 310 15.57 20.78 20.99
C THR A 310 14.72 19.72 21.67
N ALA A 311 13.96 20.13 22.67
CA ALA A 311 13.01 19.25 23.36
C ALA A 311 11.69 19.18 22.58
N LEU A 312 11.31 17.97 22.17
CA LEU A 312 10.08 17.70 21.44
C LEU A 312 9.16 16.81 22.30
N ARG A 313 7.90 17.14 22.33
CA ARG A 313 6.84 16.29 22.89
C ARG A 313 5.74 16.15 21.87
N SER A 314 5.30 14.94 21.63
CA SER A 314 4.18 14.67 20.74
C SER A 314 3.17 13.76 21.43
N SER A 315 1.91 14.04 21.24
CA SER A 315 0.81 13.19 21.66
C SER A 315 -0.15 13.04 20.49
N SER A 316 -0.65 11.85 20.28
CA SER A 316 -1.71 11.63 19.30
C SER A 316 -2.77 10.71 19.88
N VAL A 317 -4.02 11.02 19.62
CA VAL A 317 -5.16 10.17 19.89
C VAL A 317 -6.03 10.18 18.66
N SER A 318 -6.36 9.01 18.15
CA SER A 318 -7.32 8.89 17.07
C SER A 318 -8.38 7.85 17.42
N VAL A 319 -9.62 8.15 17.04
CA VAL A 319 -10.76 7.25 17.19
C VAL A 319 -11.56 7.31 15.92
N GLY A 320 -11.99 6.16 15.44
CA GLY A 320 -12.79 6.10 14.23
C GLY A 320 -13.75 4.92 14.22
N VAL A 321 -14.69 5.01 13.32
CA VAL A 321 -15.68 3.99 13.05
C VAL A 321 -15.82 3.79 11.55
N THR A 322 -15.82 2.54 11.13
CA THR A 322 -16.19 2.15 9.78
C THR A 322 -17.46 1.31 9.88
N ALA A 323 -18.47 1.67 9.13
CA ALA A 323 -19.74 0.98 9.14
C ALA A 323 -20.24 0.73 7.71
N VAL A 324 -20.76 -0.45 7.50
CA VAL A 324 -21.58 -0.77 6.31
C VAL A 324 -23.03 -0.61 6.72
N LEU A 325 -23.64 0.48 6.26
CA LEU A 325 -25.03 0.85 6.54
C LEU A 325 -25.99 0.11 5.58
N PRO A 326 -27.30 0.14 5.85
CA PRO A 326 -28.31 -0.25 4.88
C PRO A 326 -28.06 0.40 3.51
N TRP A 327 -28.57 -0.20 2.44
CA TRP A 327 -28.32 0.21 1.04
C TRP A 327 -26.87 0.12 0.60
N LYS A 328 -26.03 -0.65 1.33
CA LYS A 328 -24.57 -0.83 1.11
C LYS A 328 -23.81 0.50 1.04
N LEU A 329 -24.25 1.45 1.78
CA LEU A 329 -23.51 2.67 2.01
C LEU A 329 -22.36 2.38 2.99
N SER A 330 -21.12 2.52 2.56
CA SER A 330 -19.97 2.46 3.45
C SER A 330 -19.72 3.84 4.03
N ALA A 331 -19.72 3.92 5.34
CA ALA A 331 -19.40 5.14 6.07
C ALA A 331 -18.13 4.93 6.90
N ASN A 332 -17.22 5.89 6.83
CA ASN A 332 -16.08 5.98 7.72
C ASN A 332 -16.10 7.34 8.39
N TRP A 333 -15.84 7.36 9.67
CA TRP A 333 -15.67 8.58 10.45
C TRP A 333 -14.47 8.45 11.36
N GLN A 334 -13.66 9.50 11.45
CA GLN A 334 -12.47 9.53 12.30
C GLN A 334 -12.29 10.92 12.90
N ILE A 335 -11.87 10.94 14.15
CA ILE A 335 -11.34 12.11 14.82
C ILE A 335 -9.92 11.82 15.29
N ALA A 336 -9.00 12.74 15.03
CA ALA A 336 -7.63 12.69 15.53
C ALA A 336 -7.26 14.00 16.23
N PHE A 337 -6.57 13.87 17.34
CA PHE A 337 -5.95 14.97 18.06
C PHE A 337 -4.45 14.73 18.05
N ILE A 338 -3.69 15.71 17.60
CA ILE A 338 -2.23 15.64 17.48
C ILE A 338 -1.66 16.88 18.17
N GLY A 339 -1.15 16.70 19.37
CA GLY A 339 -0.44 17.72 20.10
C GLY A 339 1.06 17.63 19.85
N PHE A 340 1.68 18.74 19.62
CA PHE A 340 3.11 18.85 19.40
C PHE A 340 3.65 20.06 20.17
N SER A 341 4.71 19.87 20.95
CA SER A 341 5.42 20.95 21.63
C SER A 341 6.90 20.84 21.33
N SER A 342 7.49 21.93 20.88
CA SER A 342 8.91 22.06 20.58
C SER A 342 9.51 23.21 21.37
N THR A 343 10.63 22.95 22.05
CA THR A 343 11.41 23.98 22.75
C THR A 343 12.84 23.91 22.24
N ALA A 344 13.18 24.85 21.36
CA ALA A 344 14.56 24.99 20.89
C ALA A 344 15.44 25.67 21.97
N PRO A 345 16.77 25.41 21.95
CA PRO A 345 17.69 26.05 22.87
C PRO A 345 17.55 27.58 22.84
N GLY A 346 17.37 28.19 24.03
CA GLY A 346 17.24 29.64 24.16
C GLY A 346 15.96 30.27 23.62
N SER A 347 14.98 29.44 23.23
CA SER A 347 13.72 29.91 22.65
C SER A 347 12.52 29.51 23.50
N PRO A 348 11.43 30.28 23.50
CA PRO A 348 10.19 29.87 24.13
C PRO A 348 9.62 28.60 23.47
N ALA A 349 8.84 27.84 24.23
CA ALA A 349 8.18 26.65 23.71
C ALA A 349 7.15 27.02 22.63
N THR A 350 7.23 26.37 21.51
CA THR A 350 6.21 26.42 20.46
C THR A 350 5.26 25.25 20.67
N VAL A 351 3.98 25.53 20.81
CA VAL A 351 2.94 24.50 20.97
C VAL A 351 2.03 24.53 19.76
N SER A 352 1.73 23.37 19.23
CA SER A 352 0.75 23.16 18.15
C SER A 352 -0.21 22.06 18.56
N ASP A 353 -1.48 22.37 18.62
CA ASP A 353 -2.56 21.43 18.83
C ASP A 353 -3.39 21.32 17.57
N ASN A 354 -3.35 20.15 16.95
CA ASN A 354 -4.07 19.88 15.73
C ASN A 354 -5.25 18.95 16.01
N ARG A 355 -6.38 19.33 15.47
CA ARG A 355 -7.57 18.49 15.45
C ARG A 355 -7.93 18.20 14.01
N GLU A 356 -8.09 16.94 13.68
CA GLU A 356 -8.57 16.48 12.40
C GLU A 356 -9.88 15.70 12.58
N LEU A 357 -10.90 16.13 11.86
CA LEU A 357 -12.14 15.40 11.68
C LEU A 357 -12.21 14.95 10.23
N SER A 358 -12.44 13.70 9.98
CA SER A 358 -12.68 13.19 8.64
C SER A 358 -13.90 12.28 8.61
N ALA A 359 -14.65 12.38 7.52
CA ALA A 359 -15.78 11.51 7.25
C ALA A 359 -15.75 11.13 5.77
N SER A 360 -16.07 9.90 5.47
CA SER A 360 -16.25 9.46 4.10
C SER A 360 -17.50 8.61 3.97
N LEU A 361 -18.20 8.80 2.87
CA LEU A 361 -19.35 8.01 2.46
C LEU A 361 -19.06 7.48 1.07
N SER A 362 -19.28 6.20 0.84
CA SER A 362 -19.12 5.61 -0.49
C SER A 362 -20.26 4.65 -0.79
N ARG A 363 -20.70 4.68 -2.05
CA ARG A 363 -21.78 3.82 -2.54
C ARG A 363 -21.59 3.54 -4.02
N SER A 364 -21.83 2.30 -4.41
CA SER A 364 -21.91 1.95 -5.83
C SER A 364 -23.37 1.97 -6.30
N VAL A 365 -23.62 2.61 -7.44
CA VAL A 365 -24.93 2.77 -8.08
C VAL A 365 -24.80 2.48 -9.56
N GLY A 366 -25.37 1.37 -10.03
CA GLY A 366 -25.15 0.92 -11.41
C GLY A 366 -23.68 0.70 -11.69
N HIS A 367 -23.14 1.36 -12.69
CA HIS A 367 -21.73 1.36 -13.05
C HIS A 367 -20.90 2.42 -12.34
N HIS A 368 -21.51 3.23 -11.49
CA HIS A 368 -20.86 4.30 -10.76
C HIS A 368 -20.42 3.86 -9.37
N SER A 369 -19.26 4.31 -8.94
CA SER A 369 -18.78 4.23 -7.56
C SER A 369 -18.58 5.66 -7.04
N LEU A 370 -19.57 6.14 -6.32
CA LEU A 370 -19.57 7.47 -5.75
C LEU A 370 -18.92 7.47 -4.37
N GLN A 371 -18.06 8.44 -4.13
CA GLN A 371 -17.44 8.67 -2.83
C GLN A 371 -17.46 10.15 -2.50
N VAL A 372 -17.83 10.46 -1.27
CA VAL A 372 -17.75 11.80 -0.70
C VAL A 372 -16.85 11.76 0.51
N ASN A 373 -15.79 12.55 0.49
CA ASN A 373 -14.85 12.71 1.58
C ASN A 373 -14.96 14.12 2.14
N TRP A 374 -15.12 14.22 3.43
CA TRP A 374 -15.10 15.48 4.14
C TRP A 374 -13.97 15.48 5.17
N ARG A 375 -13.26 16.61 5.29
CA ARG A 375 -12.15 16.77 6.23
C ARG A 375 -12.16 18.18 6.80
N ASP A 376 -11.99 18.29 8.11
CA ASP A 376 -11.86 19.56 8.84
C ASP A 376 -10.61 19.46 9.73
N ILE A 377 -9.59 20.24 9.41
CA ILE A 377 -8.34 20.31 10.15
C ILE A 377 -8.29 21.66 10.81
N THR A 378 -8.09 21.67 12.12
CA THR A 378 -7.79 22.86 12.89
C THR A 378 -6.36 22.73 13.43
N MET A 379 -5.50 23.66 13.09
CA MET A 379 -4.14 23.75 13.58
C MET A 379 -4.03 24.99 14.46
N VAL A 380 -3.72 24.78 15.72
CA VAL A 380 -3.47 25.89 16.65
C VAL A 380 -1.96 26.10 16.71
N MET A 381 -1.47 27.05 15.92
CA MET A 381 -0.07 27.45 15.87
C MET A 381 0.01 28.98 16.02
N PRO A 382 0.97 29.51 16.82
CA PRO A 382 1.22 30.95 16.85
C PRO A 382 1.58 31.47 15.44
N PRO A 383 1.19 32.70 15.04
CA PRO A 383 0.45 33.66 15.85
C PRO A 383 -1.08 33.47 15.84
N ALA A 384 -1.64 32.67 14.97
CA ALA A 384 -3.09 32.51 14.85
C ALA A 384 -3.49 31.07 14.46
N PRO A 385 -4.61 30.57 14.98
CA PRO A 385 -5.13 29.29 14.59
C PRO A 385 -5.50 29.30 13.10
N GLN A 386 -5.23 28.17 12.46
CA GLN A 386 -5.57 27.93 11.06
C GLN A 386 -6.59 26.80 10.98
N ARG A 387 -7.59 26.96 10.15
CA ARG A 387 -8.58 25.94 9.89
C ARG A 387 -8.68 25.66 8.41
N GLN A 388 -8.65 24.40 8.04
CA GLN A 388 -8.78 23.95 6.67
C GLN A 388 -9.94 22.96 6.60
N ARG A 389 -10.94 23.28 5.80
CA ARG A 389 -12.05 22.39 5.49
C ARG A 389 -11.96 21.98 4.04
N SER A 390 -12.20 20.71 3.77
CA SER A 390 -12.30 20.21 2.40
C SER A 390 -13.44 19.23 2.25
N THR A 391 -14.07 19.29 1.09
CA THR A 391 -15.05 18.30 0.65
C THR A 391 -14.60 17.83 -0.73
N GLU A 392 -14.45 16.54 -0.89
CA GLU A 392 -14.10 15.91 -2.15
C GLU A 392 -15.24 14.98 -2.57
N ILE A 393 -15.68 15.14 -3.80
CA ILE A 393 -16.66 14.26 -4.43
C ILE A 393 -15.92 13.53 -5.54
N GLN A 394 -15.98 12.23 -5.52
CA GLN A 394 -15.36 11.37 -6.50
C GLN A 394 -16.40 10.43 -7.10
N ASP A 395 -16.36 10.25 -8.40
CA ASP A 395 -17.08 9.21 -9.11
C ASP A 395 -16.10 8.36 -9.93
N THR A 396 -16.31 7.07 -9.91
CA THR A 396 -15.62 6.12 -10.78
C THR A 396 -16.67 5.36 -11.58
N TYR A 397 -16.65 5.53 -12.87
CA TYR A 397 -17.57 4.88 -13.81
C TYR A 397 -16.89 3.72 -14.53
N GLN A 398 -17.50 2.55 -14.48
CA GLN A 398 -16.99 1.35 -15.14
C GLN A 398 -17.69 1.15 -16.50
N ILE A 399 -16.90 1.09 -17.56
CA ILE A 399 -17.37 0.75 -18.92
C ILE A 399 -16.64 -0.53 -19.36
N GLY A 400 -17.30 -1.66 -19.21
CA GLY A 400 -16.68 -2.94 -19.53
C GLY A 400 -15.40 -3.18 -18.74
N ARG A 401 -14.24 -3.10 -19.42
CA ARG A 401 -12.91 -3.29 -18.80
C ARG A 401 -12.18 -1.97 -18.53
N PHE A 402 -12.87 -0.84 -18.65
CA PHE A 402 -12.31 0.49 -18.39
C PHE A 402 -12.98 1.13 -17.21
N PHE A 403 -12.17 1.88 -16.44
CA PHE A 403 -12.59 2.67 -15.31
C PHE A 403 -12.28 4.13 -15.62
N LEU A 404 -13.30 4.97 -15.57
CA LEU A 404 -13.20 6.42 -15.71
C LEU A 404 -13.46 7.02 -14.34
N GLY A 405 -12.50 7.75 -13.80
CA GLY A 405 -12.64 8.43 -12.51
C GLY A 405 -12.64 9.94 -12.69
N ALA A 406 -13.49 10.61 -11.96
CA ALA A 406 -13.49 12.06 -11.82
C ALA A 406 -13.63 12.42 -10.34
N ALA A 407 -12.87 13.41 -9.89
CA ALA A 407 -13.02 13.93 -8.53
C ALA A 407 -12.87 15.44 -8.54
N ALA A 408 -13.65 16.09 -7.68
CA ALA A 408 -13.54 17.51 -7.39
C ALA A 408 -13.45 17.72 -5.88
N ARG A 409 -12.40 18.42 -5.44
CA ARG A 409 -12.21 18.79 -4.03
C ARG A 409 -12.30 20.30 -3.89
N PHE A 410 -13.20 20.71 -3.04
CA PHE A 410 -13.36 22.10 -2.62
C PHE A 410 -12.70 22.27 -1.27
N GLN A 411 -11.79 23.22 -1.16
CA GLN A 411 -11.04 23.47 0.06
C GLN A 411 -11.17 24.91 0.47
N GLN A 412 -11.43 25.13 1.74
CA GLN A 412 -11.45 26.43 2.37
C GLN A 412 -10.40 26.45 3.49
N ALA A 413 -9.50 27.39 3.44
CA ALA A 413 -8.55 27.66 4.51
C ALA A 413 -8.88 29.02 5.14
N THR A 414 -8.89 29.05 6.47
CA THR A 414 -9.07 30.25 7.27
C THR A 414 -7.92 30.39 8.26
N GLY A 415 -7.44 31.60 8.46
CA GLY A 415 -6.33 31.94 9.35
C GLY A 415 -6.21 33.44 9.34
N SER A 416 -5.03 33.98 9.07
CA SER A 416 -4.84 35.43 8.79
C SER A 416 -5.66 35.90 7.59
N GLU A 417 -5.88 35.04 6.64
CA GLU A 417 -6.72 35.30 5.45
C GLU A 417 -7.63 34.10 5.16
N ARG A 418 -8.77 34.36 4.53
CA ARG A 418 -9.66 33.32 4.02
C ARG A 418 -9.35 33.06 2.56
N ARG A 419 -9.07 31.77 2.24
CA ARG A 419 -8.81 31.32 0.86
C ARG A 419 -9.63 30.11 0.50
N ASN A 420 -10.09 30.08 -0.73
CA ASN A 420 -10.82 28.97 -1.30
C ASN A 420 -10.00 28.39 -2.45
N SER A 421 -9.94 27.07 -2.54
CA SER A 421 -9.19 26.34 -3.56
C SER A 421 -10.05 25.21 -4.14
N VAL A 422 -9.86 24.90 -5.40
CA VAL A 422 -10.52 23.81 -6.10
C VAL A 422 -9.46 22.91 -6.69
N TYR A 423 -9.63 21.61 -6.50
CA TYR A 423 -8.78 20.57 -7.05
C TYR A 423 -9.64 19.66 -7.91
N LEU A 424 -9.14 19.36 -9.09
CA LEU A 424 -9.80 18.47 -10.04
C LEU A 424 -8.89 17.30 -10.34
N ARG A 425 -9.45 16.12 -10.33
CA ARG A 425 -8.74 14.89 -10.72
C ARG A 425 -9.56 14.15 -11.76
N GLY A 426 -8.88 13.69 -12.80
CA GLY A 426 -9.41 12.77 -13.79
C GLY A 426 -8.55 11.53 -13.86
N SER A 427 -9.15 10.37 -14.04
CA SER A 427 -8.42 9.11 -14.24
C SER A 427 -9.10 8.23 -15.26
N LEU A 428 -8.29 7.49 -16.00
CA LEU A 428 -8.71 6.44 -16.92
C LEU A 428 -7.79 5.25 -16.70
N GLN A 429 -8.35 4.09 -16.50
CA GLN A 429 -7.60 2.84 -16.43
C GLN A 429 -8.37 1.73 -17.14
N GLY A 430 -7.69 0.88 -17.89
CA GLY A 430 -8.35 -0.26 -18.50
C GLY A 430 -7.42 -1.17 -19.28
N ASN A 431 -7.95 -2.34 -19.60
CA ASN A 431 -7.26 -3.38 -20.34
C ASN A 431 -8.15 -3.86 -21.49
N ALA A 432 -7.59 -3.89 -22.72
CA ALA A 432 -8.27 -4.38 -23.90
C ALA A 432 -7.37 -5.38 -24.63
N GLY A 433 -7.61 -6.68 -24.43
CA GLY A 433 -6.83 -7.74 -25.06
C GLY A 433 -5.34 -7.68 -24.74
N ARG A 434 -4.52 -7.26 -25.69
CA ARG A 434 -3.05 -7.12 -25.54
C ARG A 434 -2.63 -5.76 -25.03
N PHE A 435 -3.54 -4.81 -24.88
CA PHE A 435 -3.28 -3.44 -24.48
C PHE A 435 -3.75 -3.17 -23.07
N SER A 436 -2.99 -2.38 -22.36
CA SER A 436 -3.38 -1.75 -21.09
C SER A 436 -3.09 -0.26 -21.20
N ALA A 437 -3.97 0.56 -20.69
CA ALA A 437 -3.77 2.00 -20.66
C ALA A 437 -4.20 2.56 -19.32
N PHE A 438 -3.49 3.59 -18.88
CA PHE A 438 -3.93 4.43 -17.76
C PHE A 438 -3.59 5.89 -18.06
N ALA A 439 -4.42 6.77 -17.56
CA ALA A 439 -4.19 8.20 -17.57
C ALA A 439 -4.67 8.80 -16.26
N ASN A 440 -3.88 9.70 -15.69
CA ASN A 440 -4.27 10.47 -14.53
C ASN A 440 -4.00 11.95 -14.79
N PHE A 441 -4.92 12.78 -14.39
CA PHE A 441 -4.81 14.22 -14.45
C PHE A 441 -5.18 14.80 -13.09
N ASP A 442 -4.30 15.59 -12.51
CA ASP A 442 -4.52 16.34 -11.29
C ASP A 442 -4.28 17.82 -11.55
N TYR A 443 -5.19 18.66 -11.11
CA TYR A 443 -5.07 20.12 -11.18
C TYR A 443 -5.55 20.75 -9.88
N GLY A 444 -4.83 21.73 -9.39
CA GLY A 444 -5.28 22.46 -8.21
C GLY A 444 -4.40 23.62 -7.81
N ASN A 445 -4.95 24.41 -6.89
CA ASN A 445 -4.22 25.42 -6.14
C ASN A 445 -4.03 24.93 -4.71
N ASP A 446 -2.79 24.88 -4.25
CA ASP A 446 -2.47 24.50 -2.89
C ASP A 446 -1.83 25.65 -2.10
N LEU A 447 -2.13 25.70 -0.81
CA LEU A 447 -1.53 26.66 0.10
C LEU A 447 -0.24 26.06 0.67
N VAL A 448 0.87 26.32 0.02
CA VAL A 448 2.18 25.88 0.51
C VAL A 448 2.79 26.99 1.35
N ASN A 449 3.18 26.66 2.56
CA ASN A 449 3.97 27.44 3.49
C ASN A 449 3.78 28.97 3.42
N ARG A 450 2.84 29.49 4.18
CA ARG A 450 2.42 30.90 4.18
C ARG A 450 3.52 31.91 4.49
N THR A 451 4.64 31.47 5.05
CA THR A 451 5.75 32.39 5.37
C THR A 451 6.57 32.77 4.15
N VAL A 452 6.63 31.91 3.13
CA VAL A 452 7.46 32.12 1.94
C VAL A 452 6.63 32.23 0.66
N PHE A 453 5.58 31.36 0.51
CA PHE A 453 4.78 31.29 -0.71
C PHE A 453 3.33 31.70 -0.47
N ALA A 454 2.81 32.52 -1.35
CA ALA A 454 1.40 32.95 -1.29
C ALA A 454 0.46 31.89 -1.83
N THR A 455 0.77 31.33 -2.99
CA THR A 455 -0.03 30.28 -3.64
C THR A 455 0.87 29.31 -4.40
N ASN A 456 0.37 28.13 -4.57
CA ASN A 456 0.97 27.07 -5.40
C ASN A 456 -0.10 26.52 -6.32
N THR A 457 0.06 26.74 -7.62
CA THR A 457 -0.79 26.14 -8.63
C THR A 457 -0.04 25.01 -9.31
N TYR A 458 -0.61 23.84 -9.33
CA TYR A 458 0.00 22.69 -9.96
C TYR A 458 -0.96 21.98 -10.93
N SER A 459 -0.39 21.39 -11.95
CA SER A 459 -1.08 20.40 -12.77
C SER A 459 -0.15 19.23 -13.07
N THR A 460 -0.64 18.04 -12.84
CA THR A 460 0.10 16.82 -13.12
C THR A 460 -0.71 15.97 -14.09
N THR A 461 -0.06 15.51 -15.16
CA THR A 461 -0.65 14.59 -16.11
C THR A 461 0.27 13.39 -16.27
N VAL A 462 -0.29 12.21 -16.11
CA VAL A 462 0.42 10.94 -16.33
C VAL A 462 -0.39 10.14 -17.34
N PHE A 463 0.26 9.64 -18.36
CA PHE A 463 -0.33 8.73 -19.35
C PHE A 463 0.57 7.53 -19.50
N GLY A 464 0.01 6.33 -19.46
CA GLY A 464 0.76 5.10 -19.66
C GLY A 464 0.04 4.14 -20.58
N LEU A 465 0.83 3.48 -21.43
CA LEU A 465 0.40 2.45 -22.36
C LEU A 465 1.27 1.22 -22.19
N GLY A 466 0.63 0.07 -21.98
CA GLY A 466 1.26 -1.24 -22.00
C GLY A 466 0.74 -2.06 -23.17
N MET A 467 1.62 -2.80 -23.84
CA MET A 467 1.26 -3.67 -24.94
C MET A 467 2.02 -5.00 -24.86
N LYS A 468 1.31 -6.11 -24.94
CA LYS A 468 1.91 -7.43 -25.21
C LYS A 468 2.12 -7.55 -26.71
N VAL A 469 3.36 -7.27 -27.17
CA VAL A 469 3.73 -7.33 -28.59
C VAL A 469 3.65 -8.76 -29.10
N SER A 470 4.13 -9.71 -28.30
CA SER A 470 4.03 -11.14 -28.59
C SER A 470 3.94 -11.93 -27.26
N ARG A 471 4.00 -13.27 -27.34
CA ARG A 471 3.94 -14.16 -26.18
C ARG A 471 5.03 -13.84 -25.13
N ASN A 472 6.20 -13.39 -25.59
CA ASN A 472 7.38 -13.18 -24.75
C ASN A 472 7.88 -11.73 -24.77
N TRP A 473 7.20 -10.81 -25.47
CA TRP A 473 7.58 -9.41 -25.56
C TRP A 473 6.49 -8.51 -25.03
N SER A 474 6.86 -7.57 -24.19
CA SER A 474 5.98 -6.52 -23.70
C SER A 474 6.65 -5.15 -23.82
N LEU A 475 5.88 -4.17 -24.24
CA LEU A 475 6.25 -2.75 -24.30
C LEU A 475 5.43 -2.00 -23.27
N ARG A 476 6.09 -1.12 -22.52
CA ARG A 476 5.43 -0.15 -21.63
C ARG A 476 5.99 1.23 -21.92
N THR A 477 5.10 2.18 -22.06
CA THR A 477 5.45 3.59 -22.19
C THR A 477 4.68 4.38 -21.16
N GLU A 478 5.29 5.46 -20.65
CA GLU A 478 4.66 6.35 -19.69
C GLU A 478 5.15 7.76 -19.94
N ALA A 479 4.23 8.67 -20.11
CA ALA A 479 4.51 10.10 -20.24
C ALA A 479 3.99 10.81 -18.99
N PHE A 480 4.80 11.70 -18.47
CA PHE A 480 4.49 12.49 -17.27
C PHE A 480 4.73 13.96 -17.59
N ARG A 481 3.84 14.82 -17.15
CA ARG A 481 4.02 16.26 -17.18
C ARG A 481 3.59 16.84 -15.84
N ASN A 482 4.46 17.64 -15.27
CA ASN A 482 4.18 18.38 -14.05
C ASN A 482 4.45 19.88 -14.30
N ARG A 483 3.46 20.68 -14.00
CA ARG A 483 3.58 22.14 -14.04
C ARG A 483 3.27 22.66 -12.64
N LEU A 484 4.24 23.35 -12.09
CA LEU A 484 4.15 23.99 -10.78
C LEU A 484 4.44 25.47 -10.94
N VAL A 485 3.54 26.32 -10.48
CA VAL A 485 3.72 27.75 -10.41
C VAL A 485 3.62 28.16 -8.95
N MET A 486 4.70 28.69 -8.40
CA MET A 486 4.76 29.20 -7.02
C MET A 486 4.86 30.71 -7.06
N GLU A 487 3.99 31.38 -6.31
CA GLU A 487 4.04 32.83 -6.11
C GLU A 487 4.60 33.12 -4.72
N LEU A 488 5.55 34.03 -4.64
CA LEU A 488 6.09 34.50 -3.35
C LEU A 488 5.10 35.39 -2.63
N ASN A 489 5.03 35.22 -1.32
CA ASN A 489 4.39 36.21 -0.47
C ASN A 489 5.26 37.45 -0.41
N PRO A 490 4.79 38.65 -0.82
CA PRO A 490 5.56 39.89 -0.77
C PRO A 490 6.11 40.22 0.62
N GLU A 491 5.41 39.82 1.67
CA GLU A 491 5.85 40.06 3.05
C GLU A 491 7.04 39.20 3.47
N SER A 492 7.23 38.03 2.84
CA SER A 492 8.34 37.11 3.16
C SER A 492 9.68 37.55 2.56
N ILE A 493 9.67 38.44 1.60
CA ILE A 493 10.89 39.03 1.02
C ILE A 493 11.70 39.77 2.09
N PHE A 494 11.04 40.37 3.08
CA PHE A 494 11.71 41.05 4.20
C PHE A 494 12.35 40.09 5.21
N VAL A 495 11.79 38.85 5.35
CA VAL A 495 12.29 37.84 6.30
C VAL A 495 13.56 37.17 5.76
N LEU A 496 13.72 37.07 4.45
CA LEU A 496 14.90 36.48 3.80
C LEU A 496 16.12 37.42 3.71
N GLY A 497 16.04 38.63 4.33
CA GLY A 497 17.20 39.53 4.54
C GLY A 497 17.85 40.05 3.27
N GLY A 498 17.13 40.04 2.17
CA GLY A 498 17.70 40.39 0.88
C GLY A 498 17.28 41.80 0.42
N ALA A 499 18.15 42.78 0.53
CA ALA A 499 18.13 43.94 -0.34
C ALA A 499 18.33 43.49 -1.80
N GLY A 500 17.30 42.96 -2.40
CA GLY A 500 17.27 42.53 -3.79
C GLY A 500 16.00 43.03 -4.45
N ALA A 501 15.95 44.33 -4.75
CA ALA A 501 15.01 44.87 -5.71
C ALA A 501 15.23 44.15 -7.05
N GLY A 502 14.44 43.16 -7.34
CA GLY A 502 14.54 42.41 -8.59
C GLY A 502 14.13 40.92 -8.51
N VAL A 503 13.75 40.41 -7.35
CA VAL A 503 13.23 39.07 -7.27
C VAL A 503 11.83 39.04 -7.90
N SER A 504 11.75 38.47 -9.07
CA SER A 504 10.49 38.26 -9.77
C SER A 504 9.50 37.58 -8.83
N GLN A 505 8.28 38.10 -8.73
CA GLN A 505 7.21 37.53 -7.91
C GLN A 505 6.87 36.09 -8.28
N ASN A 506 7.35 35.59 -9.42
CA ASN A 506 7.19 34.20 -9.90
C ASN A 506 8.49 33.43 -9.72
N LEU A 507 8.66 32.77 -8.62
CA LEU A 507 9.93 32.14 -8.25
C LEU A 507 10.21 30.82 -8.95
N ALA A 508 9.30 30.11 -9.45
CA ALA A 508 9.55 28.93 -10.28
C ALA A 508 8.30 28.45 -11.00
N ALA A 509 8.18 28.76 -12.25
CA ALA A 509 7.35 27.94 -13.13
C ALA A 509 8.15 26.67 -13.48
N LEU A 510 8.03 25.62 -12.70
CA LEU A 510 8.55 24.31 -13.08
C LEU A 510 7.57 23.70 -14.09
N ASN A 511 7.97 23.65 -15.35
CA ASN A 511 7.28 22.84 -16.36
C ASN A 511 8.17 21.65 -16.68
N GLN A 512 7.96 20.58 -15.95
CA GLN A 512 8.72 19.35 -16.08
C GLN A 512 7.90 18.34 -16.87
N TRP A 513 8.52 17.71 -17.83
CA TRP A 513 7.95 16.57 -18.54
C TRP A 513 8.93 15.41 -18.53
N SER A 514 8.41 14.20 -18.59
CA SER A 514 9.24 13.03 -18.77
C SER A 514 8.54 11.96 -19.60
N LEU A 515 9.34 11.18 -20.29
CA LEU A 515 8.91 10.03 -21.04
C LEU A 515 9.72 8.82 -20.58
N TYR A 516 9.02 7.77 -20.20
CA TYR A 516 9.60 6.49 -19.88
C TYR A 516 9.16 5.46 -20.90
N PHE A 517 10.05 4.58 -21.31
CA PHE A 517 9.71 3.38 -22.07
C PHE A 517 10.49 2.18 -21.53
N SER A 518 9.90 1.01 -21.66
CA SER A 518 10.52 -0.26 -21.34
C SER A 518 10.06 -1.32 -22.32
N LEU A 519 10.98 -1.92 -23.03
CA LEU A 519 10.76 -3.09 -23.87
C LEU A 519 11.36 -4.29 -23.17
N THR A 520 10.52 -5.25 -22.77
CA THR A 520 10.94 -6.42 -21.98
C THR A 520 10.74 -7.68 -22.80
N LYS A 521 11.76 -8.54 -22.82
CA LYS A 521 11.72 -9.89 -23.36
C LYS A 521 11.84 -10.90 -22.26
N GLN A 522 10.89 -11.81 -22.16
CA GLN A 522 10.95 -12.94 -21.26
C GLN A 522 11.58 -14.14 -21.96
N LEU A 523 12.60 -14.70 -21.34
CA LEU A 523 13.29 -15.92 -21.77
C LEU A 523 12.96 -17.03 -20.76
N ARG A 524 12.76 -18.25 -21.24
CA ARG A 524 12.55 -19.43 -20.40
C ARG A 524 13.36 -20.59 -20.96
N TRP A 525 13.93 -21.40 -20.08
CA TRP A 525 14.70 -22.58 -20.44
C TRP A 525 14.40 -23.75 -19.50
N GLY A 526 14.65 -24.97 -19.95
CA GLY A 526 14.39 -26.19 -19.19
C GLY A 526 12.91 -26.40 -18.82
N GLY A 527 11.97 -25.82 -19.60
CA GLY A 527 10.55 -25.82 -19.27
C GLY A 527 10.12 -24.71 -18.30
N GLY A 528 11.00 -23.79 -17.97
CA GLY A 528 10.78 -22.72 -16.96
C GLY A 528 10.98 -23.23 -15.54
N LEU A 529 10.70 -22.36 -14.56
CA LEU A 529 10.68 -22.78 -13.17
C LEU A 529 9.51 -23.76 -12.98
N PRO A 530 9.72 -24.90 -12.30
CA PRO A 530 8.66 -25.87 -12.10
C PRO A 530 7.53 -25.24 -11.30
N ALA A 531 6.29 -25.45 -11.75
CA ALA A 531 5.10 -25.05 -11.02
C ALA A 531 4.97 -25.85 -9.69
N GLU A 532 5.54 -27.03 -9.65
CA GLU A 532 5.51 -27.95 -8.51
C GLU A 532 6.63 -27.73 -7.51
N GLY A 533 7.13 -26.52 -7.42
CA GLY A 533 8.13 -26.15 -6.43
C GLY A 533 9.54 -26.65 -6.74
N LEU A 534 10.44 -25.93 -6.21
CA LEU A 534 11.88 -26.12 -6.33
C LEU A 534 12.39 -27.39 -5.62
N ASP A 535 11.49 -28.22 -5.19
CA ASP A 535 11.69 -29.25 -4.18
C ASP A 535 12.08 -30.60 -4.70
N GLN A 536 11.71 -30.91 -5.94
CA GLN A 536 12.10 -32.20 -6.54
C GLN A 536 13.62 -32.33 -6.76
N PHE A 537 14.36 -31.27 -6.56
CA PHE A 537 15.74 -31.17 -7.00
C PHE A 537 16.77 -30.96 -5.88
N ALA A 538 16.32 -30.69 -4.66
CA ALA A 538 17.22 -30.50 -3.55
C ALA A 538 17.30 -31.79 -2.72
N ALA A 539 18.12 -32.72 -3.15
CA ALA A 539 18.38 -33.91 -2.32
C ALA A 539 18.88 -33.51 -0.92
N ASP A 540 18.25 -34.04 0.08
CA ASP A 540 18.68 -34.32 1.44
C ASP A 540 19.05 -33.21 2.44
N ALA A 541 19.22 -31.95 2.07
CA ALA A 541 19.52 -30.90 3.05
C ALA A 541 18.45 -29.84 3.05
N VAL A 542 17.41 -30.00 3.77
CA VAL A 542 16.15 -29.31 3.61
C VAL A 542 15.93 -28.16 4.59
N PRO A 543 15.52 -26.96 4.17
CA PRO A 543 14.70 -26.17 5.06
C PRO A 543 13.40 -26.91 5.32
N LEU A 544 12.97 -26.86 6.54
CA LEU A 544 11.64 -27.23 6.95
C LEU A 544 10.64 -26.18 6.42
N VAL A 545 10.81 -25.77 5.16
CA VAL A 545 9.93 -24.86 4.44
C VAL A 545 9.55 -25.45 3.09
N GLY A 546 8.32 -25.22 2.71
CA GLY A 546 7.79 -25.46 1.37
C GLY A 546 7.36 -24.17 0.73
N SER A 547 6.53 -24.28 -0.26
CA SER A 547 5.87 -23.13 -0.88
C SER A 547 4.39 -23.42 -1.07
N VAL A 548 3.63 -22.36 -1.22
CA VAL A 548 2.21 -22.43 -1.60
C VAL A 548 2.02 -21.62 -2.86
N GLU A 549 1.45 -22.24 -3.86
CA GLU A 549 1.05 -21.54 -5.08
C GLU A 549 -0.39 -21.85 -5.42
N GLY A 550 -0.97 -21.04 -6.25
CA GLY A 550 -2.30 -21.29 -6.76
C GLY A 550 -2.70 -20.25 -7.80
N VAL A 551 -3.90 -20.44 -8.28
CA VAL A 551 -4.51 -19.59 -9.29
C VAL A 551 -5.82 -19.05 -8.75
N VAL A 552 -6.05 -17.77 -8.94
CA VAL A 552 -7.35 -17.15 -8.69
C VAL A 552 -8.07 -16.95 -10.00
N ARG A 553 -9.29 -17.47 -10.08
CA ARG A 553 -10.16 -17.36 -11.24
C ARG A 553 -11.36 -16.49 -10.92
N THR A 554 -11.90 -15.85 -11.93
CA THR A 554 -13.17 -15.13 -11.84
C THR A 554 -14.11 -15.60 -12.94
N ARG A 555 -15.40 -15.56 -12.67
CA ARG A 555 -16.41 -15.84 -13.67
C ARG A 555 -16.64 -14.63 -14.55
N THR A 556 -16.83 -14.88 -15.83
CA THR A 556 -17.21 -13.87 -16.82
C THR A 556 -18.30 -14.47 -17.71
N LEU A 557 -18.97 -13.65 -18.51
CA LEU A 557 -19.95 -14.10 -19.51
C LEU A 557 -19.39 -15.12 -20.52
N ALA A 558 -18.09 -15.00 -20.81
CA ALA A 558 -17.39 -15.88 -21.75
C ALA A 558 -16.83 -17.14 -21.08
N GLY A 559 -17.15 -17.38 -19.81
CA GLY A 559 -16.61 -18.47 -19.00
C GLY A 559 -15.66 -17.99 -17.88
N THR A 560 -14.67 -18.82 -17.56
CA THR A 560 -13.72 -18.52 -16.47
C THR A 560 -12.51 -17.74 -17.02
N ALA A 561 -12.15 -16.68 -16.35
CA ALA A 561 -10.95 -15.86 -16.62
C ALA A 561 -10.00 -15.83 -15.42
N MET A 562 -8.74 -15.46 -15.66
CA MET A 562 -7.75 -15.29 -14.59
C MET A 562 -7.95 -13.95 -13.88
N ALA A 563 -7.96 -13.96 -12.56
CA ALA A 563 -8.17 -12.78 -11.73
C ALA A 563 -6.82 -12.20 -11.28
N ALA A 564 -6.46 -11.04 -11.82
CA ALA A 564 -5.25 -10.31 -11.47
C ALA A 564 -5.50 -9.32 -10.33
N GLY A 565 -4.46 -9.05 -9.52
CA GLY A 565 -4.54 -8.03 -8.47
C GLY A 565 -5.33 -8.46 -7.23
N ILE A 566 -5.58 -9.75 -7.06
CA ILE A 566 -6.33 -10.30 -5.91
C ILE A 566 -5.37 -10.55 -4.74
N PRO A 567 -5.59 -9.96 -3.58
CA PRO A 567 -4.79 -10.21 -2.39
C PRO A 567 -5.14 -11.56 -1.76
N ILE A 568 -4.11 -12.37 -1.57
CA ILE A 568 -4.16 -13.67 -0.91
C ILE A 568 -3.37 -13.56 0.38
N ALA A 569 -3.95 -14.02 1.48
CA ALA A 569 -3.31 -14.04 2.78
C ALA A 569 -2.92 -15.47 3.21
N LEU A 570 -1.72 -15.60 3.73
CA LEU A 570 -1.23 -16.79 4.41
C LEU A 570 -1.26 -16.55 5.92
N ASP A 571 -1.96 -17.40 6.65
CA ASP A 571 -2.15 -17.33 8.12
C ASP A 571 -2.66 -15.96 8.62
N GLY A 572 -3.35 -15.22 7.75
CA GLY A 572 -3.87 -13.88 8.05
C GLY A 572 -2.83 -12.78 8.23
N GLY A 573 -1.54 -13.09 8.01
CA GLY A 573 -0.44 -12.14 8.22
C GLY A 573 0.32 -11.76 6.96
N ARG A 574 0.81 -12.75 6.23
CA ARG A 574 1.59 -12.54 5.01
C ARG A 574 0.65 -12.44 3.82
N THR A 575 0.75 -11.39 3.04
CA THR A 575 -0.11 -11.18 1.87
C THR A 575 0.72 -11.09 0.59
N VAL A 576 0.23 -11.70 -0.48
CA VAL A 576 0.72 -11.56 -1.85
C VAL A 576 -0.46 -11.24 -2.76
N THR A 577 -0.17 -10.62 -3.89
CA THR A 577 -1.19 -10.25 -4.88
C THR A 577 -1.02 -11.11 -6.13
N THR A 578 -2.11 -11.58 -6.72
CA THR A 578 -2.04 -12.36 -7.97
C THR A 578 -1.49 -11.54 -9.12
N GLY A 579 -0.66 -12.19 -9.93
CA GLY A 579 -0.16 -11.64 -11.17
C GLY A 579 -1.24 -11.52 -12.25
N PHE A 580 -0.88 -10.97 -13.41
CA PHE A 580 -1.81 -10.86 -14.55
C PHE A 580 -2.32 -12.22 -15.09
N ASP A 581 -1.60 -13.28 -14.78
CA ASP A 581 -1.98 -14.66 -15.08
C ASP A 581 -2.83 -15.30 -13.96
N GLY A 582 -3.25 -14.51 -12.98
CA GLY A 582 -4.05 -14.97 -11.84
C GLY A 582 -3.26 -15.81 -10.82
N ARG A 583 -1.95 -15.97 -10.99
CA ARG A 583 -1.13 -16.82 -10.13
C ARG A 583 -0.59 -16.04 -8.93
N TYR A 584 -0.43 -16.76 -7.82
CA TYR A 584 0.25 -16.27 -6.64
C TYR A 584 1.24 -17.32 -6.11
N LEU A 585 2.22 -16.87 -5.36
CA LEU A 585 3.25 -17.72 -4.76
C LEU A 585 3.67 -17.20 -3.40
N PHE A 586 3.56 -18.03 -2.38
CA PHE A 586 4.24 -17.87 -1.11
C PHE A 586 5.47 -18.79 -1.10
N SER A 587 6.64 -18.20 -1.14
CA SER A 587 7.90 -18.93 -0.95
C SER A 587 8.28 -19.01 0.53
N GLU A 588 9.06 -20.01 0.91
CA GLU A 588 9.59 -20.15 2.28
C GLU A 588 8.51 -20.21 3.37
N VAL A 589 7.48 -20.99 3.12
CA VAL A 589 6.44 -21.26 4.11
C VAL A 589 6.93 -22.35 5.04
N PRO A 590 6.93 -22.16 6.38
CA PRO A 590 7.36 -23.20 7.34
C PRO A 590 6.57 -24.50 7.14
N GLU A 591 7.16 -25.63 7.55
CA GLU A 591 6.41 -26.89 7.56
C GLU A 591 5.28 -26.85 8.61
N GLY A 592 4.19 -27.55 8.36
CA GLY A 592 3.08 -27.66 9.27
C GLY A 592 1.77 -27.19 8.67
N PRO A 593 0.73 -27.10 9.50
CA PRO A 593 -0.57 -26.65 9.05
C PRO A 593 -0.58 -25.12 8.85
N HIS A 594 -1.06 -24.71 7.69
CA HIS A 594 -1.24 -23.31 7.30
C HIS A 594 -2.61 -23.08 6.71
N GLU A 595 -3.12 -21.86 6.80
CA GLU A 595 -4.36 -21.43 6.17
C GLU A 595 -4.04 -20.39 5.10
N VAL A 596 -4.42 -20.67 3.87
CA VAL A 596 -4.42 -19.67 2.79
C VAL A 596 -5.85 -19.18 2.59
N SER A 597 -6.04 -17.91 2.49
CA SER A 597 -7.37 -17.31 2.38
C SER A 597 -7.41 -16.10 1.44
N LEU A 598 -8.55 -15.94 0.80
CA LEU A 598 -8.92 -14.68 0.18
C LEU A 598 -9.23 -13.67 1.27
N SER A 599 -8.55 -12.56 1.28
CA SER A 599 -8.79 -11.47 2.24
C SER A 599 -10.04 -10.70 1.83
N ALA A 600 -11.20 -11.10 2.36
CA ALA A 600 -12.48 -10.45 2.04
C ALA A 600 -12.50 -8.93 2.34
N THR A 601 -11.65 -8.47 3.24
CA THR A 601 -11.54 -7.04 3.57
C THR A 601 -10.64 -6.26 2.62
N GLN A 602 -9.86 -6.96 1.79
CA GLN A 602 -8.92 -6.36 0.83
C GLN A 602 -9.36 -6.62 -0.61
N LEU A 603 -10.38 -7.44 -0.83
CA LEU A 603 -10.94 -7.64 -2.15
C LEU A 603 -11.55 -6.33 -2.67
N PRO A 604 -11.45 -6.05 -3.98
CA PRO A 604 -12.23 -5.03 -4.63
C PRO A 604 -13.71 -5.13 -4.27
N ALA A 605 -14.37 -3.98 -4.12
CA ALA A 605 -15.75 -3.93 -3.64
C ALA A 605 -16.79 -4.62 -4.56
N ASP A 606 -16.41 -4.84 -5.79
CA ASP A 606 -17.17 -5.52 -6.84
C ASP A 606 -16.94 -7.05 -6.89
N LEU A 607 -16.10 -7.57 -5.99
CA LEU A 607 -15.78 -9.00 -5.92
C LEU A 607 -16.15 -9.55 -4.55
N ASP A 608 -16.58 -10.79 -4.55
CA ASP A 608 -16.82 -11.60 -3.35
C ASP A 608 -15.98 -12.87 -3.41
N PRO A 609 -15.47 -13.37 -2.29
CA PRO A 609 -14.77 -14.64 -2.32
C PRO A 609 -15.74 -15.77 -2.71
N GLY A 610 -15.31 -16.60 -3.64
CA GLY A 610 -15.96 -17.87 -3.95
C GLY A 610 -15.79 -18.88 -2.80
N GLU A 611 -16.43 -20.00 -2.92
CA GLU A 611 -16.28 -21.09 -1.96
C GLU A 611 -15.39 -22.19 -2.56
N PRO A 612 -14.36 -22.63 -1.82
CA PRO A 612 -13.96 -22.20 -0.49
C PRO A 612 -13.14 -20.89 -0.52
N ALA A 613 -13.45 -19.96 0.38
CA ALA A 613 -12.67 -18.72 0.56
C ALA A 613 -11.37 -18.95 1.35
N LYS A 614 -11.16 -20.14 1.87
CA LYS A 614 -10.03 -20.56 2.68
C LYS A 614 -9.65 -21.99 2.36
N ALA A 615 -8.35 -22.24 2.34
CA ALA A 615 -7.79 -23.57 2.16
C ALA A 615 -6.83 -23.85 3.32
N SER A 616 -7.08 -24.93 4.05
CA SER A 616 -6.16 -25.45 5.06
C SER A 616 -5.19 -26.42 4.39
N LEU A 617 -3.92 -26.13 4.45
CA LEU A 617 -2.85 -26.88 3.82
C LEU A 617 -1.87 -27.39 4.88
N VAL A 618 -1.34 -28.58 4.66
CA VAL A 618 -0.19 -29.06 5.43
C VAL A 618 1.03 -28.92 4.54
N ILE A 619 1.87 -27.96 4.88
CA ILE A 619 3.10 -27.71 4.14
C ILE A 619 4.12 -28.77 4.53
N GLN A 620 4.52 -29.54 3.55
CA GLN A 620 5.62 -30.48 3.69
C GLN A 620 6.93 -29.80 3.25
N PRO A 621 8.04 -30.08 3.92
CA PRO A 621 9.34 -29.57 3.49
C PRO A 621 9.59 -29.93 2.03
N ARG A 622 10.05 -28.95 1.24
CA ARG A 622 10.38 -29.05 -0.18
C ARG A 622 9.24 -29.33 -1.13
N ARG A 623 8.01 -29.28 -0.67
CA ARG A 623 6.85 -29.46 -1.56
C ARG A 623 6.13 -28.14 -1.77
N VAL A 624 5.51 -28.06 -2.92
CA VAL A 624 4.53 -27.02 -3.21
C VAL A 624 3.18 -27.54 -2.81
N ALA A 625 2.50 -26.82 -1.98
CA ALA A 625 1.08 -27.03 -1.75
C ALA A 625 0.30 -26.12 -2.70
N HIS A 626 -0.80 -26.63 -3.22
CA HIS A 626 -1.63 -25.89 -4.15
C HIS A 626 -2.94 -25.49 -3.49
N ALA A 627 -3.35 -24.23 -3.70
CA ALA A 627 -4.66 -23.74 -3.32
C ALA A 627 -5.18 -22.78 -4.41
N ASP A 628 -6.16 -23.25 -5.14
CA ASP A 628 -6.85 -22.43 -6.14
C ASP A 628 -8.07 -21.78 -5.50
N PHE A 629 -8.36 -20.54 -5.90
CA PHE A 629 -9.51 -19.80 -5.43
C PHE A 629 -10.33 -19.26 -6.59
N GLU A 630 -11.57 -18.98 -6.29
CA GLU A 630 -12.46 -18.28 -7.20
C GLU A 630 -12.94 -16.99 -6.54
N VAL A 631 -12.99 -15.91 -7.29
CA VAL A 631 -13.65 -14.66 -6.91
C VAL A 631 -14.88 -14.47 -7.78
N LEU A 632 -15.99 -14.12 -7.15
CA LEU A 632 -17.26 -13.98 -7.82
C LEU A 632 -17.52 -12.49 -8.05
N PRO A 633 -17.69 -12.06 -9.29
CA PRO A 633 -18.08 -10.68 -9.57
C PRO A 633 -19.49 -10.47 -9.03
N LEU A 634 -19.65 -9.37 -8.33
CA LEU A 634 -20.91 -8.95 -7.77
C LEU A 634 -21.63 -8.04 -8.77
N SER A 635 -22.90 -8.27 -8.93
CA SER A 635 -23.75 -7.53 -9.84
C SER A 635 -24.65 -6.56 -9.08
N ILE A 636 -25.22 -5.61 -9.80
CA ILE A 636 -26.22 -4.69 -9.28
C ILE A 636 -27.55 -5.06 -9.90
N VAL A 637 -28.57 -5.18 -9.08
CA VAL A 637 -29.95 -5.38 -9.50
C VAL A 637 -30.72 -4.10 -9.17
N GLU A 638 -31.19 -3.42 -10.18
CA GLU A 638 -31.88 -2.14 -10.03
C GLU A 638 -33.25 -2.14 -10.71
N GLY A 639 -34.06 -1.19 -10.36
CA GLY A 639 -35.37 -1.03 -10.95
C GLY A 639 -36.04 0.27 -10.55
N THR A 640 -37.24 0.43 -11.06
CA THR A 640 -38.09 1.62 -10.82
C THR A 640 -39.49 1.23 -10.42
N ALA A 641 -40.09 2.01 -9.56
CA ALA A 641 -41.51 1.93 -9.22
C ALA A 641 -42.17 3.25 -9.58
N THR A 642 -43.14 3.18 -10.48
CA THR A 642 -43.78 4.37 -11.03
C THR A 642 -45.30 4.32 -10.80
N GLY A 643 -45.85 5.44 -10.42
CA GLY A 643 -47.27 5.70 -10.33
C GLY A 643 -47.90 6.15 -11.66
N PRO A 644 -49.13 6.62 -11.65
CA PRO A 644 -49.80 7.19 -12.82
C PRO A 644 -48.96 8.31 -13.43
N GLU A 645 -49.00 8.42 -14.76
CA GLU A 645 -48.29 9.44 -15.55
C GLU A 645 -46.78 9.43 -15.33
N GLY A 646 -46.19 8.30 -14.85
CA GLY A 646 -44.77 8.19 -14.62
C GLY A 646 -44.28 8.82 -13.31
N MET A 647 -45.18 9.18 -12.38
CA MET A 647 -44.80 9.74 -11.09
C MET A 647 -43.92 8.78 -10.29
N ALA A 648 -42.81 9.26 -9.83
CA ALA A 648 -41.92 8.50 -8.97
C ALA A 648 -42.58 8.21 -7.60
N LEU A 649 -42.43 7.00 -7.10
CA LEU A 649 -42.97 6.58 -5.81
C LEU A 649 -41.84 6.28 -4.84
N ASP A 650 -41.76 7.05 -3.77
CA ASP A 650 -40.77 6.97 -2.71
C ASP A 650 -41.22 6.03 -1.58
N GLY A 651 -40.25 5.40 -0.93
CA GLY A 651 -40.47 4.65 0.31
C GLY A 651 -41.15 3.28 0.14
N LEU A 652 -41.27 2.77 -1.07
CA LEU A 652 -41.80 1.42 -1.30
C LEU A 652 -40.77 0.36 -0.96
N LEU A 653 -41.12 -0.63 -0.18
CA LEU A 653 -40.24 -1.74 0.19
C LEU A 653 -40.18 -2.77 -0.92
N ILE A 654 -38.98 -2.97 -1.46
CA ILE A 654 -38.69 -3.99 -2.45
C ILE A 654 -37.86 -5.08 -1.78
N ARG A 655 -38.21 -6.32 -1.97
CA ARG A 655 -37.49 -7.52 -1.45
C ARG A 655 -36.81 -8.26 -2.58
N LEU A 656 -35.61 -8.74 -2.34
CA LEU A 656 -34.87 -9.63 -3.23
C LEU A 656 -34.91 -11.06 -2.64
N LEU A 657 -35.59 -11.95 -3.32
CA LEU A 657 -35.79 -13.34 -2.89
C LEU A 657 -35.03 -14.32 -3.81
N PRO A 658 -34.47 -15.44 -3.30
CA PRO A 658 -34.44 -15.83 -1.90
C PRO A 658 -33.46 -14.98 -1.08
N GLY A 659 -33.78 -14.79 0.17
CA GLY A 659 -32.97 -14.05 1.15
C GLY A 659 -33.75 -12.95 1.86
N ALA A 660 -33.18 -12.43 2.93
CA ALA A 660 -33.80 -11.36 3.73
C ALA A 660 -33.32 -9.96 3.30
N ARG A 661 -33.07 -9.76 2.02
CA ARG A 661 -32.57 -8.46 1.51
C ARG A 661 -33.74 -7.62 1.05
N TYR A 662 -33.72 -6.37 1.47
CA TYR A 662 -34.74 -5.39 1.07
C TYR A 662 -34.09 -4.02 0.83
N THR A 663 -34.77 -3.20 0.07
CA THR A 663 -34.42 -1.80 -0.18
C THR A 663 -35.70 -0.98 -0.28
N LEU A 664 -35.59 0.32 -0.08
CA LEU A 664 -36.70 1.25 -0.31
C LEU A 664 -36.47 1.99 -1.64
N THR A 665 -37.54 2.33 -2.31
CA THR A 665 -37.46 3.24 -3.45
C THR A 665 -37.08 4.65 -3.00
N THR A 666 -36.29 5.32 -3.84
CA THR A 666 -35.92 6.73 -3.64
C THR A 666 -37.01 7.69 -4.07
N SER A 667 -36.81 8.99 -3.80
CA SER A 667 -37.66 10.05 -4.30
C SER A 667 -37.85 10.11 -5.84
N GLU A 668 -36.94 9.46 -6.57
CA GLU A 668 -37.02 9.25 -8.01
C GLU A 668 -37.72 7.93 -8.40
N GLY A 669 -38.28 7.21 -7.42
CA GLY A 669 -38.88 5.91 -7.61
C GLY A 669 -37.93 4.79 -7.96
N ARG A 670 -36.62 5.01 -7.80
CA ARG A 670 -35.58 4.01 -8.11
C ARG A 670 -35.24 3.17 -6.90
N PHE A 671 -34.87 1.92 -7.14
CA PHE A 671 -34.32 1.04 -6.13
C PHE A 671 -33.12 0.27 -6.68
N ALA A 672 -32.21 -0.13 -5.80
CA ALA A 672 -31.07 -0.94 -6.19
C ALA A 672 -30.65 -1.92 -5.08
N PHE A 673 -30.21 -3.09 -5.49
CA PHE A 673 -29.53 -4.09 -4.67
C PHE A 673 -28.11 -4.24 -5.18
N TYR A 674 -27.16 -3.84 -4.37
CA TYR A 674 -25.73 -3.92 -4.69
C TYR A 674 -25.16 -5.27 -4.26
N ASN A 675 -24.04 -5.68 -4.86
CA ASN A 675 -23.27 -6.87 -4.51
C ASN A 675 -24.19 -8.10 -4.47
N VAL A 676 -24.93 -8.32 -5.53
CA VAL A 676 -25.78 -9.49 -5.70
C VAL A 676 -24.91 -10.55 -6.38
N ARG A 677 -24.80 -11.71 -5.75
CA ARG A 677 -24.15 -12.86 -6.35
C ARG A 677 -24.95 -13.35 -7.55
N GLU A 678 -24.27 -14.05 -8.45
CA GLU A 678 -24.92 -14.79 -9.55
C GLU A 678 -25.98 -15.73 -9.01
N GLY A 679 -27.15 -15.76 -9.64
CA GLY A 679 -28.27 -16.60 -9.25
C GLY A 679 -29.58 -16.16 -9.85
N ASP A 680 -30.59 -16.94 -9.65
CA ASP A 680 -31.95 -16.62 -10.04
C ASP A 680 -32.73 -16.09 -8.83
N TYR A 681 -33.19 -14.87 -8.95
CA TYR A 681 -33.85 -14.11 -7.90
C TYR A 681 -35.26 -13.71 -8.31
N LYS A 682 -36.04 -13.25 -7.35
CA LYS A 682 -37.30 -12.56 -7.59
C LYS A 682 -37.30 -11.24 -6.83
N LEU A 683 -37.59 -10.17 -7.53
CA LEU A 683 -37.89 -8.89 -6.90
C LEU A 683 -39.38 -8.89 -6.56
N ALA A 684 -39.70 -8.67 -5.31
CA ALA A 684 -41.08 -8.61 -4.83
C ALA A 684 -41.30 -7.26 -4.15
N ILE A 685 -42.38 -6.58 -4.54
CA ILE A 685 -42.83 -5.38 -3.87
C ILE A 685 -43.68 -5.75 -2.64
N ASP A 686 -43.43 -5.11 -1.52
CA ASP A 686 -44.26 -5.27 -0.33
C ASP A 686 -45.51 -4.38 -0.46
N THR A 687 -46.65 -5.01 -0.70
CA THR A 687 -47.90 -4.30 -0.94
C THR A 687 -48.39 -3.49 0.26
N ASP A 688 -47.93 -3.81 1.47
CA ASP A 688 -48.29 -3.07 2.69
C ASP A 688 -47.64 -1.69 2.76
N THR A 689 -46.60 -1.47 1.94
CA THR A 689 -45.91 -0.17 1.83
C THR A 689 -46.49 0.74 0.75
N LEU A 690 -47.49 0.27 0.03
CA LEU A 690 -48.18 1.10 -0.98
C LEU A 690 -48.87 2.28 -0.33
N PRO A 691 -48.86 3.44 -0.97
CA PRO A 691 -49.61 4.61 -0.50
C PRO A 691 -51.10 4.29 -0.31
N PRO A 692 -51.79 4.94 0.63
CA PRO A 692 -53.25 4.79 0.78
C PRO A 692 -53.98 5.05 -0.55
N ASN A 693 -54.83 4.11 -0.96
CA ASN A 693 -55.53 4.09 -2.24
C ASN A 693 -54.69 3.75 -3.48
N ALA A 694 -53.48 3.26 -3.31
CA ALA A 694 -52.70 2.72 -4.40
C ALA A 694 -53.01 1.24 -4.61
N LYS A 695 -52.98 0.78 -5.84
CA LYS A 695 -53.10 -0.63 -6.24
C LYS A 695 -52.01 -0.96 -7.22
N LEU A 696 -51.32 -2.08 -7.00
CA LEU A 696 -50.35 -2.61 -7.92
C LEU A 696 -50.98 -3.00 -9.25
N LEU A 697 -50.47 -2.48 -10.36
CA LEU A 697 -50.93 -2.79 -11.72
C LEU A 697 -50.05 -3.83 -12.40
N SER A 698 -48.79 -3.95 -12.00
CA SER A 698 -47.86 -4.98 -12.43
C SER A 698 -47.97 -6.25 -11.56
N GLU A 699 -47.29 -7.30 -11.95
CA GLU A 699 -47.15 -8.45 -11.07
C GLU A 699 -46.41 -8.08 -9.77
N PRO A 700 -46.80 -8.68 -8.63
CA PRO A 700 -46.19 -8.37 -7.33
C PRO A 700 -44.77 -8.85 -7.23
N SER A 701 -44.33 -9.71 -8.13
CA SER A 701 -42.92 -10.19 -8.20
C SER A 701 -42.45 -10.36 -9.64
N VAL A 702 -41.20 -9.96 -9.87
CA VAL A 702 -40.53 -10.07 -11.17
C VAL A 702 -39.35 -10.99 -11.02
N PRO A 703 -39.21 -12.04 -11.84
CA PRO A 703 -38.02 -12.88 -11.85
C PRO A 703 -36.83 -12.10 -12.42
N VAL A 704 -35.67 -12.28 -11.82
CA VAL A 704 -34.43 -11.61 -12.20
C VAL A 704 -33.30 -12.60 -12.20
N ALA A 705 -32.72 -12.87 -13.36
CA ALA A 705 -31.54 -13.72 -13.50
C ALA A 705 -30.28 -12.85 -13.42
N VAL A 706 -29.54 -12.96 -12.35
CA VAL A 706 -28.26 -12.27 -12.16
C VAL A 706 -27.15 -13.15 -12.72
N ARG A 707 -26.34 -12.60 -13.61
CA ARG A 707 -25.19 -13.27 -14.20
C ARG A 707 -23.93 -12.50 -13.88
N ALA A 708 -22.81 -13.22 -13.83
CA ALA A 708 -21.52 -12.69 -13.38
C ALA A 708 -21.11 -11.40 -14.08
N GLY A 709 -21.00 -10.33 -13.32
CA GLY A 709 -20.48 -9.03 -13.79
C GLY A 709 -21.36 -8.29 -14.79
N VAL A 710 -22.62 -8.69 -14.95
CA VAL A 710 -23.57 -8.04 -15.87
C VAL A 710 -24.58 -7.23 -15.08
N SER A 711 -24.82 -6.00 -15.54
CA SER A 711 -25.97 -5.23 -15.08
C SER A 711 -27.25 -5.96 -15.49
N VAL A 712 -28.11 -6.18 -14.52
CA VAL A 712 -29.40 -6.78 -14.79
C VAL A 712 -30.33 -5.71 -15.38
N PRO A 713 -31.14 -6.05 -16.41
CA PRO A 713 -32.14 -5.13 -16.93
C PRO A 713 -33.02 -4.58 -15.79
N SER A 714 -33.30 -3.30 -15.85
CA SER A 714 -34.09 -2.59 -14.82
C SER A 714 -35.49 -3.19 -14.72
N ALA A 715 -35.85 -3.66 -13.54
CA ALA A 715 -37.20 -4.15 -13.27
C ALA A 715 -38.14 -2.95 -13.04
N MET A 716 -39.37 -3.05 -13.56
CA MET A 716 -40.35 -1.97 -13.44
C MET A 716 -41.59 -2.46 -12.70
N PHE A 717 -41.99 -1.71 -11.66
CA PHE A 717 -43.28 -1.89 -10.99
C PHE A 717 -44.16 -0.70 -11.31
N SER A 718 -45.40 -0.99 -11.78
CA SER A 718 -46.40 0.00 -12.10
C SER A 718 -47.53 -0.02 -11.07
N ILE A 719 -47.85 1.15 -10.53
CA ILE A 719 -48.81 1.32 -9.44
C ILE A 719 -49.90 2.31 -9.88
N GLY A 720 -51.14 1.93 -9.72
CA GLY A 720 -52.30 2.78 -10.01
C GLY A 720 -52.84 3.39 -8.73
N ILE A 721 -53.38 4.59 -8.80
CA ILE A 721 -54.11 5.21 -7.70
C ILE A 721 -55.62 5.04 -7.96
N VAL A 722 -56.31 4.42 -7.01
CA VAL A 722 -57.75 4.30 -7.07
C VAL A 722 -58.37 5.64 -6.59
N SER A 723 -58.87 6.43 -7.51
CA SER A 723 -59.49 7.72 -7.20
C SER A 723 -60.74 7.52 -6.33
N LYS A 724 -60.83 8.23 -5.21
CA LYS A 724 -62.00 8.24 -4.34
C LYS A 724 -63.24 8.84 -4.99
N GLU A 725 -63.11 9.56 -6.11
CA GLU A 725 -64.27 10.22 -6.77
C GLU A 725 -65.29 9.24 -7.33
N LYS A 726 -64.90 8.03 -7.70
CA LYS A 726 -65.84 7.01 -8.17
C LYS A 726 -66.73 6.42 -7.05
N ALA A 727 -66.33 6.51 -5.79
CA ALA A 727 -67.12 6.00 -4.66
C ALA A 727 -68.24 6.97 -4.25
N ILE A 728 -68.06 8.28 -4.42
CA ILE A 728 -69.05 9.33 -4.06
C ILE A 728 -70.19 9.39 -5.09
N ARG A 729 -69.92 9.19 -6.36
CA ARG A 729 -70.96 9.16 -7.40
C ARG A 729 -71.90 7.97 -7.29
N ARG A 730 -71.51 6.85 -6.78
CA ARG A 730 -72.33 5.64 -6.59
C ARG A 730 -73.29 5.75 -5.40
N VAL A 731 -73.05 6.64 -4.45
CA VAL A 731 -73.91 6.85 -3.28
C VAL A 731 -75.04 7.87 -3.56
N LEU A 732 -74.78 8.81 -4.50
CA LEU A 732 -75.77 9.80 -4.88
C LEU A 732 -76.78 9.31 -5.92
N ASP A 733 -76.50 8.25 -6.67
CA ASP A 733 -77.43 7.66 -7.62
C ASP A 733 -78.43 6.62 -7.00
N LYS A 734 -78.38 6.42 -5.66
CA LYS A 734 -79.34 5.55 -4.92
C LYS A 734 -80.24 6.29 -3.92
N ARG A 735 -80.54 7.55 -4.17
CA ARG A 735 -81.63 8.24 -3.48
C ARG A 735 -82.67 8.75 -4.47
#